data_68852460890cdd878dfb40b361fde3f5
#
_entry.id   68852460890cdd878dfb40b361fde3f5
#
_cell.length_a   1.000
_cell.length_b   1.000
_cell.length_c   1.000
_cell.angle_alpha   90.00
_cell.angle_beta   90.00
_cell.angle_gamma   90.00
#
_symmetry.space_group_name_H-M   'P 1'
#
loop_
_entity.id
_entity.type
_entity.pdbx_description
1 polymer ?
#
loop_
_entity_poly.entity_id
_entity_poly.type
_entity_poly.pdbx_seq_one_letter_code
_entity_poly.pdbx_strand_id
1 'polypeptide(L)'
;MLHIFGYLKRSWKSVAVIIVLLVLQASCDLTLPQYTSNLVDVGIQQSGIDHAAPRELRAETMDDLTLFLSDAQRQEVMSCYEADGAGRYVRTTDREATLDRLDEILSMPMVALSELAAKGQSADDLRAGLESGALTREHLRGLLTGMREQMSGMDGSTITQKAILFTQSEYEALGYDLADLQMRYLLTTGAKMLGLSLVMVLAAVLVGLLASRTAAELGMTLRRELFTRVVSFGNEEMTKFSTASLITRSTNDIQQVQMVIVMLLRMVLYAPILGIGGVLRVSRTRTGMAWIIGVAVGAVLLLVVVLMQLAMPRFKRMQVLIDRLNLVAREILTGLPVIRAFSREKHEETRFDGANTDLMRNQLFANRVMTCMMPSMMLIMNVVTVGIVWFGAQGVDLGRMQVGDMMAFISYTMQIIMSFLMLAMISIMLPRAGVAADRINEVLSTEPAIRDKAKVKDDAVQEWKGEVRFEDVSFRYPDADADVLEHISFTARPGQTTAIIGSTGSGKSTLLNLIPRFFDVSYGRITIDGVDVRDLSLHKLHDLLGYVPQKGVLFSGDITSNLKFGGDAITDEAMRRAARIAQAEEFIEGKPEGYASPIAQGGSNVSGGQKQRLSIARAIAKGPKIFLFDDSFSALDYKTDAALRRALSAELKGATHIIVAQRISTILHAEQIIVLNEGRVAGIGTHETLMRTCETYQEIARSQLSEKELGGMQA
;
A
#
# COMPACT_ATOMS: atom_id res chain seq x y z
N MET A 1 11.14 4.29 3.26
CA MET A 1 11.24 3.16 2.29
C MET A 1 11.65 1.83 2.92
N LEU A 2 12.66 1.77 3.78
CA LEU A 2 13.07 0.52 4.47
C LEU A 2 11.92 -0.13 5.26
N HIS A 3 11.01 0.65 5.82
CA HIS A 3 9.84 0.15 6.56
C HIS A 3 8.88 -0.67 5.68
N ILE A 4 8.71 -0.32 4.38
CA ILE A 4 7.86 -1.10 3.46
C ILE A 4 8.40 -2.52 3.30
N PHE A 5 9.72 -2.67 3.12
CA PHE A 5 10.36 -3.98 3.03
C PHE A 5 10.32 -4.75 4.35
N GLY A 6 10.36 -4.03 5.50
CA GLY A 6 10.21 -4.61 6.84
C GLY A 6 8.85 -5.32 7.01
N TYR A 7 7.80 -4.73 6.49
CA TYR A 7 6.45 -5.31 6.54
C TYR A 7 6.34 -6.62 5.73
N LEU A 8 7.05 -6.75 4.59
CA LEU A 8 7.05 -7.95 3.75
C LEU A 8 7.77 -9.14 4.40
N LYS A 9 8.72 -8.91 5.33
CA LYS A 9 9.40 -9.98 6.08
C LYS A 9 8.42 -10.94 6.76
N ARG A 10 7.27 -10.44 7.22
CA ARG A 10 6.25 -11.23 7.90
C ARG A 10 5.54 -12.23 6.98
N SER A 11 5.50 -11.94 5.66
CA SER A 11 4.85 -12.76 4.64
C SER A 11 5.85 -13.39 3.66
N TRP A 12 7.08 -13.66 4.09
CA TRP A 12 8.17 -14.12 3.22
C TRP A 12 7.84 -15.40 2.41
N LYS A 13 7.03 -16.32 2.97
CA LYS A 13 6.58 -17.53 2.27
C LYS A 13 5.75 -17.20 1.03
N SER A 14 4.78 -16.31 1.18
CA SER A 14 3.96 -15.83 0.05
C SER A 14 4.81 -15.10 -0.99
N VAL A 15 5.76 -14.28 -0.56
CA VAL A 15 6.69 -13.58 -1.45
C VAL A 15 7.56 -14.58 -2.24
N ALA A 16 8.07 -15.63 -1.59
CA ALA A 16 8.85 -16.67 -2.25
C ALA A 16 8.03 -17.43 -3.33
N VAL A 17 6.78 -17.79 -3.02
CA VAL A 17 5.88 -18.42 -4.01
C VAL A 17 5.60 -17.48 -5.18
N ILE A 18 5.35 -16.18 -4.90
CA ILE A 18 5.15 -15.17 -5.94
C ILE A 18 6.37 -15.08 -6.87
N ILE A 19 7.59 -15.07 -6.33
CA ILE A 19 8.83 -15.03 -7.14
C ILE A 19 8.92 -16.25 -8.06
N VAL A 20 8.64 -17.44 -7.55
CA VAL A 20 8.64 -18.68 -8.38
C VAL A 20 7.61 -18.59 -9.50
N LEU A 21 6.41 -18.14 -9.20
CA LEU A 21 5.35 -17.96 -10.21
C LEU A 21 5.70 -16.88 -11.24
N LEU A 22 6.36 -15.79 -10.82
CA LEU A 22 6.83 -14.75 -11.73
C LEU A 22 7.94 -15.24 -12.64
N VAL A 23 8.86 -16.08 -12.15
CA VAL A 23 9.88 -16.73 -12.99
C VAL A 23 9.23 -17.67 -14.00
N LEU A 24 8.24 -18.44 -13.58
CA LEU A 24 7.46 -19.30 -14.48
C LEU A 24 6.74 -18.47 -15.54
N GLN A 25 6.04 -17.41 -15.14
CA GLN A 25 5.35 -16.50 -16.04
C GLN A 25 6.32 -15.88 -17.06
N ALA A 26 7.44 -15.31 -16.60
CA ALA A 26 8.44 -14.69 -17.46
C ALA A 26 9.10 -15.72 -18.43
N SER A 27 9.31 -16.96 -17.96
CA SER A 27 9.82 -18.05 -18.82
C SER A 27 8.84 -18.37 -19.95
N CYS A 28 7.53 -18.42 -19.65
CA CYS A 28 6.49 -18.61 -20.66
C CYS A 28 6.47 -17.45 -21.66
N ASP A 29 6.49 -16.19 -21.15
CA ASP A 29 6.49 -14.98 -21.99
C ASP A 29 7.70 -14.92 -22.92
N LEU A 30 8.88 -15.28 -22.44
CA LEU A 30 10.13 -15.30 -23.21
C LEU A 30 10.23 -16.49 -24.18
N THR A 31 9.38 -17.51 -24.04
CA THR A 31 9.38 -18.66 -24.93
C THR A 31 8.41 -18.47 -26.11
N LEU A 32 7.34 -17.69 -25.94
CA LEU A 32 6.35 -17.43 -26.99
C LEU A 32 6.97 -16.84 -28.30
N PRO A 33 7.87 -15.85 -28.27
CA PRO A 33 8.51 -15.33 -29.49
C PRO A 33 9.29 -16.39 -30.25
N GLN A 34 9.90 -17.35 -29.55
CA GLN A 34 10.60 -18.48 -30.19
C GLN A 34 9.63 -19.39 -30.96
N TYR A 35 8.47 -19.72 -30.36
CA TYR A 35 7.44 -20.47 -31.08
C TYR A 35 6.87 -19.69 -32.27
N THR A 36 6.77 -18.36 -32.18
CA THR A 36 6.36 -17.53 -33.31
C THR A 36 7.40 -17.57 -34.44
N SER A 37 8.70 -17.51 -34.11
CA SER A 37 9.79 -17.71 -35.07
C SER A 37 9.67 -19.07 -35.73
N ASN A 38 9.57 -20.15 -34.96
CA ASN A 38 9.45 -21.50 -35.50
C ASN A 38 8.20 -21.69 -36.37
N LEU A 39 7.09 -21.02 -36.03
CA LEU A 39 5.86 -21.08 -36.82
C LEU A 39 6.03 -20.44 -38.22
N VAL A 40 6.83 -19.37 -38.29
CA VAL A 40 7.14 -18.69 -39.56
C VAL A 40 8.18 -19.47 -40.36
N ASP A 41 9.33 -19.78 -39.74
CA ASP A 41 10.45 -20.39 -40.44
C ASP A 41 10.17 -21.85 -40.77
N VAL A 42 9.83 -22.68 -39.78
CA VAL A 42 9.56 -24.11 -40.03
C VAL A 42 8.14 -24.32 -40.59
N GLY A 43 7.13 -23.66 -39.96
CA GLY A 43 5.74 -23.88 -40.34
C GLY A 43 5.40 -23.36 -41.71
N ILE A 44 5.78 -22.12 -42.04
CA ILE A 44 5.38 -21.46 -43.29
C ILE A 44 6.43 -21.65 -44.37
N GLN A 45 7.71 -21.35 -44.08
CA GLN A 45 8.76 -21.36 -45.13
C GLN A 45 9.26 -22.77 -45.43
N GLN A 46 9.24 -23.69 -44.47
CA GLN A 46 9.77 -25.05 -44.60
C GLN A 46 8.67 -26.13 -44.66
N SER A 47 7.40 -25.72 -44.86
CA SER A 47 6.25 -26.66 -44.98
C SER A 47 6.12 -27.64 -43.80
N GLY A 48 6.52 -27.19 -42.58
CA GLY A 48 6.45 -28.01 -41.36
C GLY A 48 7.59 -29.00 -41.17
N ILE A 49 8.65 -28.90 -41.98
CA ILE A 49 9.84 -29.75 -41.87
C ILE A 49 10.89 -29.02 -41.06
N ASP A 50 11.26 -29.53 -39.88
CA ASP A 50 12.14 -28.89 -38.94
C ASP A 50 13.63 -29.31 -39.05
N HIS A 51 13.89 -30.45 -39.72
CA HIS A 51 15.24 -30.99 -39.96
C HIS A 51 15.48 -31.23 -41.43
N ALA A 52 16.71 -30.97 -41.90
CA ALA A 52 17.14 -31.28 -43.26
C ALA A 52 17.20 -32.77 -43.48
N ALA A 53 17.59 -33.55 -42.47
CA ALA A 53 17.63 -35.01 -42.54
C ALA A 53 16.22 -35.62 -42.62
N PRO A 54 15.77 -36.09 -43.80
CA PRO A 54 14.40 -36.54 -44.00
C PRO A 54 14.10 -37.80 -43.18
N ARG A 55 12.80 -38.00 -42.90
CA ARG A 55 12.34 -39.22 -42.22
C ARG A 55 12.42 -40.45 -43.15
N GLU A 56 12.14 -40.25 -44.40
CA GLU A 56 12.22 -41.25 -45.45
C GLU A 56 12.97 -40.68 -46.67
N LEU A 57 13.80 -41.49 -47.30
CA LEU A 57 14.59 -41.17 -48.47
C LEU A 57 14.45 -42.28 -49.51
N ARG A 58 14.42 -41.96 -50.81
CA ARG A 58 14.59 -42.96 -51.87
C ARG A 58 16.00 -43.51 -51.82
N ALA A 59 16.19 -44.80 -52.19
CA ALA A 59 17.48 -45.43 -52.22
C ALA A 59 18.47 -44.71 -53.18
N GLU A 60 17.99 -44.25 -54.34
CA GLU A 60 18.77 -43.45 -55.26
C GLU A 60 19.30 -42.16 -54.63
N THR A 61 18.45 -41.42 -53.91
CA THR A 61 18.81 -40.17 -53.25
C THR A 61 19.81 -40.39 -52.10
N MET A 62 19.67 -41.52 -51.36
CA MET A 62 20.64 -41.89 -50.34
C MET A 62 22.02 -42.18 -50.93
N ASP A 63 22.04 -42.89 -52.07
CA ASP A 63 23.29 -43.17 -52.76
C ASP A 63 23.94 -41.90 -53.28
N ASP A 64 23.17 -40.96 -53.84
CA ASP A 64 23.66 -39.67 -54.33
C ASP A 64 24.26 -38.81 -53.22
N LEU A 65 23.59 -38.71 -52.08
CA LEU A 65 24.08 -37.96 -50.90
C LEU A 65 25.38 -38.56 -50.39
N THR A 66 25.50 -39.90 -50.36
CA THR A 66 26.68 -40.57 -49.85
C THR A 66 27.94 -40.42 -50.76
N LEU A 67 27.79 -40.00 -52.02
CA LEU A 67 28.92 -39.66 -52.90
C LEU A 67 29.79 -38.51 -52.32
N PHE A 68 29.18 -37.58 -51.64
CA PHE A 68 29.85 -36.41 -51.06
C PHE A 68 30.42 -36.62 -49.67
N LEU A 69 30.07 -37.74 -48.99
CA LEU A 69 30.43 -37.99 -47.61
C LEU A 69 31.80 -38.66 -47.49
N SER A 70 32.48 -38.43 -46.37
CA SER A 70 33.62 -39.24 -45.97
C SER A 70 33.15 -40.65 -45.50
N ASP A 71 34.05 -41.64 -45.46
CA ASP A 71 33.69 -42.97 -45.07
C ASP A 71 33.16 -43.04 -43.62
N ALA A 72 33.67 -42.22 -42.71
CA ALA A 72 33.20 -42.07 -41.35
C ALA A 72 31.79 -41.44 -41.30
N GLN A 73 31.55 -40.37 -42.06
CA GLN A 73 30.23 -39.72 -42.15
C GLN A 73 29.18 -40.64 -42.78
N ARG A 74 29.57 -41.38 -43.84
CA ARG A 74 28.72 -42.36 -44.50
C ARG A 74 28.27 -43.43 -43.52
N GLN A 75 29.20 -43.96 -42.74
CA GLN A 75 28.91 -45.00 -41.76
C GLN A 75 27.99 -44.44 -40.64
N GLU A 76 28.20 -43.19 -40.20
CA GLU A 76 27.36 -42.50 -39.23
C GLU A 76 25.93 -42.32 -39.77
N VAL A 77 25.76 -41.81 -40.97
CA VAL A 77 24.43 -41.63 -41.63
C VAL A 77 23.75 -42.98 -41.81
N MET A 78 24.44 -43.99 -42.39
CA MET A 78 23.86 -45.31 -42.63
C MET A 78 23.49 -46.03 -41.32
N SER A 79 24.12 -45.75 -40.20
CA SER A 79 23.70 -46.29 -38.90
C SER A 79 22.39 -45.74 -38.39
N CYS A 80 21.95 -44.60 -38.90
CA CYS A 80 20.71 -43.90 -38.51
C CYS A 80 19.53 -44.18 -39.47
N TYR A 81 19.76 -44.95 -40.57
CA TYR A 81 18.73 -45.27 -41.55
C TYR A 81 18.73 -46.80 -41.80
N GLU A 82 17.53 -47.38 -41.94
CA GLU A 82 17.32 -48.77 -42.34
C GLU A 82 16.54 -48.84 -43.64
N ALA A 83 16.93 -49.81 -44.51
CA ALA A 83 16.20 -50.05 -45.74
C ALA A 83 14.88 -50.80 -45.46
N ASP A 84 13.77 -50.29 -45.96
CA ASP A 84 12.42 -50.85 -45.76
C ASP A 84 12.10 -52.01 -46.73
N GLY A 85 13.02 -52.39 -47.63
CA GLY A 85 12.81 -53.39 -48.66
C GLY A 85 11.95 -52.96 -49.85
N ALA A 86 11.37 -51.74 -49.83
CA ALA A 86 10.58 -51.13 -50.89
C ALA A 86 11.37 -50.08 -51.70
N GLY A 87 12.70 -50.05 -51.55
CA GLY A 87 13.55 -49.08 -52.23
C GLY A 87 13.65 -47.72 -51.52
N ARG A 88 13.38 -47.73 -50.22
CA ARG A 88 13.46 -46.52 -49.38
C ARG A 88 14.35 -46.80 -48.17
N TYR A 89 14.92 -45.74 -47.65
CA TYR A 89 15.58 -45.68 -46.32
C TYR A 89 14.72 -44.93 -45.35
N VAL A 90 14.45 -45.52 -44.17
CA VAL A 90 13.65 -44.94 -43.09
C VAL A 90 14.58 -44.65 -41.93
N ARG A 91 14.47 -43.45 -41.34
CA ARG A 91 15.27 -43.04 -40.20
C ARG A 91 14.83 -43.79 -38.95
N THR A 92 15.80 -44.35 -38.24
CA THR A 92 15.59 -45.21 -37.03
C THR A 92 15.56 -44.46 -35.74
N THR A 93 15.92 -43.13 -35.75
CA THR A 93 16.03 -42.33 -34.55
C THR A 93 15.45 -40.95 -34.70
N ASP A 94 14.72 -40.48 -33.70
CA ASP A 94 14.16 -39.11 -33.61
C ASP A 94 14.79 -38.33 -32.45
N ARG A 95 16.00 -38.71 -31.98
CA ARG A 95 16.72 -37.96 -30.94
C ARG A 95 17.26 -36.67 -31.51
N GLU A 96 16.88 -35.50 -30.94
CA GLU A 96 17.20 -34.16 -31.42
C GLU A 96 18.73 -33.97 -31.63
N ALA A 97 19.57 -34.39 -30.68
CA ALA A 97 21.04 -34.32 -30.81
C ALA A 97 21.60 -35.14 -31.98
N THR A 98 20.94 -36.26 -32.38
CA THR A 98 21.33 -37.03 -33.53
C THR A 98 20.83 -36.39 -34.83
N LEU A 99 19.66 -35.78 -34.78
CA LEU A 99 19.09 -35.05 -35.92
C LEU A 99 19.93 -33.83 -36.25
N ASP A 100 20.31 -33.01 -35.24
CA ASP A 100 21.21 -31.89 -35.44
C ASP A 100 22.54 -32.31 -36.07
N ARG A 101 23.06 -33.46 -35.66
CA ARG A 101 24.28 -34.01 -36.23
C ARG A 101 24.10 -34.46 -37.68
N LEU A 102 22.97 -35.12 -37.95
CA LEU A 102 22.62 -35.50 -39.35
C LEU A 102 22.41 -34.28 -40.25
N ASP A 103 21.76 -33.23 -39.73
CA ASP A 103 21.59 -31.95 -40.45
C ASP A 103 22.95 -31.30 -40.75
N GLU A 104 23.90 -31.31 -39.81
CA GLU A 104 25.27 -30.82 -40.03
C GLU A 104 26.00 -31.59 -41.17
N ILE A 105 25.77 -32.93 -41.25
CA ILE A 105 26.40 -33.77 -42.23
C ILE A 105 25.71 -33.67 -43.60
N LEU A 106 24.38 -33.70 -43.62
CA LEU A 106 23.58 -33.84 -44.85
C LEU A 106 23.23 -32.54 -45.55
N SER A 107 23.18 -31.41 -44.77
CA SER A 107 22.73 -30.13 -45.35
C SER A 107 23.56 -29.67 -46.54
N MET A 108 24.90 -29.73 -46.45
CA MET A 108 25.76 -29.28 -47.55
C MET A 108 25.68 -30.21 -48.77
N PRO A 109 25.72 -31.54 -48.69
CA PRO A 109 25.42 -32.45 -49.79
C PRO A 109 24.07 -32.21 -50.48
N MET A 110 23.02 -31.99 -49.68
CA MET A 110 21.67 -31.68 -50.21
C MET A 110 21.65 -30.37 -51.01
N VAL A 111 22.24 -29.31 -50.45
CA VAL A 111 22.35 -28.02 -51.16
C VAL A 111 23.17 -28.19 -52.46
N ALA A 112 24.26 -28.94 -52.39
CA ALA A 112 25.10 -29.20 -53.56
C ALA A 112 24.32 -29.94 -54.67
N LEU A 113 23.58 -30.99 -54.35
CA LEU A 113 22.72 -31.71 -55.32
C LEU A 113 21.62 -30.80 -55.89
N SER A 114 20.99 -29.96 -55.06
CA SER A 114 19.99 -29.01 -55.49
C SER A 114 20.55 -27.97 -56.49
N GLU A 115 21.75 -27.42 -56.22
CA GLU A 115 22.41 -26.47 -57.08
C GLU A 115 22.89 -27.10 -58.42
N LEU A 116 23.38 -28.34 -58.36
CA LEU A 116 23.77 -29.08 -59.54
C LEU A 116 22.54 -29.38 -60.43
N ALA A 117 21.45 -29.82 -59.82
CA ALA A 117 20.17 -30.03 -60.52
C ALA A 117 19.65 -28.72 -61.20
N ALA A 118 19.76 -27.57 -60.52
CA ALA A 118 19.39 -26.26 -61.04
C ALA A 118 20.28 -25.85 -62.23
N LYS A 119 21.51 -26.34 -62.33
CA LYS A 119 22.42 -26.12 -63.48
C LYS A 119 22.24 -27.13 -64.58
N GLY A 120 21.24 -28.03 -64.50
CA GLY A 120 20.96 -29.06 -65.48
C GLY A 120 21.89 -30.27 -65.49
N GLN A 121 22.65 -30.45 -64.37
CA GLN A 121 23.48 -31.62 -64.15
C GLN A 121 22.76 -32.64 -63.29
N SER A 122 22.53 -33.86 -63.80
CA SER A 122 21.87 -34.90 -63.05
C SER A 122 22.85 -35.65 -62.13
N ALA A 123 22.33 -36.27 -61.06
CA ALA A 123 23.14 -37.15 -60.19
C ALA A 123 23.70 -38.34 -61.00
N ASP A 124 23.00 -38.78 -62.02
CA ASP A 124 23.46 -39.82 -62.96
C ASP A 124 24.72 -39.39 -63.73
N ASP A 125 24.82 -38.13 -64.15
CA ASP A 125 26.02 -37.57 -64.77
C ASP A 125 27.23 -37.62 -63.83
N LEU A 126 27.01 -37.37 -62.53
CA LEU A 126 28.07 -37.50 -61.52
C LEU A 126 28.50 -38.94 -61.29
N ARG A 127 27.57 -39.92 -61.31
CA ARG A 127 27.86 -41.34 -61.23
C ARG A 127 28.65 -41.80 -62.44
N ALA A 128 28.20 -41.47 -63.65
CA ALA A 128 28.91 -41.79 -64.90
C ALA A 128 30.32 -41.16 -64.95
N GLY A 129 30.49 -39.92 -64.41
CA GLY A 129 31.80 -39.30 -64.28
C GLY A 129 32.72 -39.99 -63.30
N LEU A 130 32.18 -40.56 -62.24
CA LEU A 130 32.95 -41.38 -61.25
C LEU A 130 33.32 -42.75 -61.82
N GLU A 131 32.42 -43.41 -62.54
CA GLU A 131 32.63 -44.71 -63.16
C GLU A 131 33.67 -44.62 -64.31
N SER A 132 33.61 -43.53 -65.08
CA SER A 132 34.57 -43.27 -66.14
C SER A 132 35.93 -42.77 -65.67
N GLY A 133 36.10 -42.50 -64.39
CA GLY A 133 37.31 -41.93 -63.80
C GLY A 133 37.56 -40.47 -64.13
N ALA A 134 36.61 -39.80 -64.79
CA ALA A 134 36.68 -38.38 -65.11
C ALA A 134 36.51 -37.50 -63.88
N LEU A 135 35.77 -38.02 -62.86
CA LEU A 135 35.57 -37.39 -61.53
C LEU A 135 36.16 -38.32 -60.43
N THR A 136 36.69 -37.74 -59.40
CA THR A 136 37.11 -38.50 -58.21
C THR A 136 36.28 -38.02 -57.00
N ARG A 137 36.08 -38.86 -55.98
CA ARG A 137 35.44 -38.48 -54.72
C ARG A 137 36.11 -37.31 -54.06
N GLU A 138 37.44 -37.15 -54.24
CA GLU A 138 38.17 -35.97 -53.75
C GLU A 138 37.77 -34.68 -54.46
N HIS A 139 37.49 -34.72 -55.75
CA HIS A 139 36.96 -33.59 -56.49
C HIS A 139 35.57 -33.13 -55.99
N LEU A 140 34.68 -34.12 -55.69
CA LEU A 140 33.34 -33.82 -55.14
C LEU A 140 33.47 -33.22 -53.73
N ARG A 141 34.36 -33.70 -52.89
CA ARG A 141 34.65 -33.12 -51.56
C ARG A 141 35.31 -31.76 -51.72
N GLY A 142 36.16 -31.53 -52.69
CA GLY A 142 36.71 -30.22 -53.01
C GLY A 142 35.64 -29.21 -53.41
N LEU A 143 34.65 -29.64 -54.20
CA LEU A 143 33.49 -28.82 -54.53
C LEU A 143 32.67 -28.43 -53.28
N LEU A 144 32.38 -29.37 -52.37
CA LEU A 144 31.73 -29.11 -51.12
C LEU A 144 32.55 -28.12 -50.24
N THR A 145 33.87 -28.28 -50.20
CA THR A 145 34.72 -27.39 -49.43
C THR A 145 34.70 -25.98 -50.00
N GLY A 146 34.76 -25.82 -51.33
CA GLY A 146 34.63 -24.53 -52.02
C GLY A 146 33.25 -23.89 -51.82
N MET A 147 32.17 -24.69 -51.89
CA MET A 147 30.81 -24.21 -51.59
C MET A 147 30.70 -23.79 -50.12
N ARG A 148 31.28 -24.54 -49.20
CA ARG A 148 31.32 -24.21 -47.75
C ARG A 148 32.09 -22.93 -47.50
N GLU A 149 33.20 -22.70 -48.16
CA GLU A 149 33.95 -21.44 -48.07
C GLU A 149 33.14 -20.27 -48.64
N GLN A 150 32.44 -20.47 -49.76
CA GLN A 150 31.58 -19.47 -50.37
C GLN A 150 30.36 -19.14 -49.49
N MET A 151 29.85 -20.11 -48.74
CA MET A 151 28.74 -19.99 -47.80
C MET A 151 29.24 -19.75 -46.34
N SER A 152 30.52 -19.56 -46.11
CA SER A 152 31.10 -19.38 -44.76
C SER A 152 30.60 -18.16 -44.01
N GLY A 153 29.99 -17.21 -44.73
CA GLY A 153 29.32 -16.03 -44.16
C GLY A 153 27.84 -16.24 -43.78
N MET A 154 27.25 -17.38 -44.11
CA MET A 154 25.85 -17.74 -43.80
C MET A 154 25.77 -18.43 -42.44
N ASP A 155 24.64 -18.24 -41.76
CA ASP A 155 24.34 -18.97 -40.53
C ASP A 155 24.00 -20.43 -40.82
N GLY A 156 24.35 -21.37 -39.94
CA GLY A 156 24.05 -22.78 -40.10
C GLY A 156 22.56 -23.06 -40.32
N SER A 157 21.67 -22.33 -39.66
CA SER A 157 20.22 -22.44 -39.82
C SER A 157 19.73 -22.10 -41.25
N THR A 158 20.38 -21.13 -41.89
CA THR A 158 20.05 -20.77 -43.28
C THR A 158 20.54 -21.85 -44.28
N ILE A 159 21.67 -22.49 -44.00
CA ILE A 159 22.15 -23.62 -44.81
C ILE A 159 21.16 -24.80 -44.66
N THR A 160 20.72 -25.09 -43.42
CA THR A 160 19.72 -26.13 -43.16
C THR A 160 18.40 -25.81 -43.85
N GLN A 161 17.95 -24.54 -43.86
CA GLN A 161 16.74 -24.11 -44.55
C GLN A 161 16.84 -24.37 -46.06
N LYS A 162 17.98 -24.09 -46.71
CA LYS A 162 18.21 -24.43 -48.13
C LYS A 162 18.21 -25.94 -48.35
N ALA A 163 18.77 -26.73 -47.43
CA ALA A 163 18.74 -28.20 -47.52
C ALA A 163 17.32 -28.76 -47.38
N ILE A 164 16.47 -28.13 -46.59
CA ILE A 164 15.06 -28.53 -46.42
C ILE A 164 14.27 -28.40 -47.73
N LEU A 165 14.61 -27.44 -48.61
CA LEU A 165 14.00 -27.36 -49.92
C LEU A 165 14.23 -28.65 -50.74
N PHE A 166 15.42 -29.25 -50.60
CA PHE A 166 15.70 -30.56 -51.16
C PHE A 166 14.85 -31.67 -50.50
N THR A 167 14.70 -31.63 -49.22
CA THR A 167 13.87 -32.61 -48.48
C THR A 167 12.39 -32.47 -48.84
N GLN A 168 11.89 -31.24 -49.10
CA GLN A 168 10.54 -31.00 -49.65
C GLN A 168 10.34 -31.71 -50.97
N SER A 169 11.26 -31.52 -51.92
CA SER A 169 11.18 -32.19 -53.24
C SER A 169 11.27 -33.70 -53.12
N GLU A 170 12.02 -34.23 -52.19
CA GLU A 170 12.11 -35.66 -51.92
C GLU A 170 10.80 -36.22 -51.34
N TYR A 171 10.15 -35.50 -50.44
CA TYR A 171 8.83 -35.88 -49.88
C TYR A 171 7.74 -35.84 -50.97
N GLU A 172 7.74 -34.80 -51.84
CA GLU A 172 6.82 -34.79 -52.98
C GLU A 172 7.01 -35.97 -53.90
N ALA A 173 8.28 -36.35 -54.20
CA ALA A 173 8.61 -37.51 -55.01
C ALA A 173 8.21 -38.86 -54.36
N LEU A 174 8.19 -38.89 -53.02
CA LEU A 174 7.70 -40.03 -52.21
C LEU A 174 6.16 -40.05 -52.11
N GLY A 175 5.45 -38.98 -52.57
CA GLY A 175 4.00 -38.89 -52.55
C GLY A 175 3.42 -38.34 -51.25
N TYR A 176 4.21 -37.65 -50.43
CA TYR A 176 3.70 -36.93 -49.29
C TYR A 176 2.99 -35.64 -49.67
N ASP A 177 1.88 -35.34 -49.01
CA ASP A 177 1.22 -34.05 -49.14
C ASP A 177 1.88 -33.05 -48.18
N LEU A 178 2.67 -32.12 -48.74
CA LEU A 178 3.36 -31.07 -47.97
C LEU A 178 2.37 -30.15 -47.26
N ALA A 179 1.15 -29.94 -47.81
CA ALA A 179 0.13 -29.09 -47.17
C ALA A 179 -0.40 -29.77 -45.88
N ASP A 180 -0.53 -31.07 -45.84
CA ASP A 180 -0.91 -31.82 -44.62
C ASP A 180 0.19 -31.76 -43.55
N LEU A 181 1.45 -31.94 -43.94
CA LEU A 181 2.61 -31.81 -43.05
C LEU A 181 2.66 -30.41 -42.42
N GLN A 182 2.52 -29.38 -43.27
CA GLN A 182 2.47 -27.98 -42.84
C GLN A 182 1.33 -27.72 -41.84
N MET A 183 0.12 -28.13 -42.22
CA MET A 183 -1.07 -27.92 -41.38
C MET A 183 -0.92 -28.61 -40.02
N ARG A 184 -0.42 -29.82 -40.02
CA ARG A 184 -0.17 -30.59 -38.77
C ARG A 184 0.86 -29.90 -37.89
N TYR A 185 1.95 -29.36 -38.45
CA TYR A 185 2.96 -28.62 -37.70
C TYR A 185 2.37 -27.33 -37.12
N LEU A 186 1.64 -26.56 -37.92
CA LEU A 186 1.00 -25.32 -37.51
C LEU A 186 0.00 -25.54 -36.38
N LEU A 187 -0.84 -26.58 -36.47
CA LEU A 187 -1.82 -26.92 -35.42
C LEU A 187 -1.14 -27.39 -34.14
N THR A 188 -0.10 -28.23 -34.23
CA THR A 188 0.61 -28.73 -33.04
C THR A 188 1.39 -27.61 -32.34
N THR A 189 2.07 -26.76 -33.10
CA THR A 189 2.79 -25.59 -32.57
C THR A 189 1.83 -24.56 -32.00
N GLY A 190 0.72 -24.30 -32.69
CA GLY A 190 -0.36 -23.42 -32.18
C GLY A 190 -0.96 -23.95 -30.87
N ALA A 191 -1.21 -25.26 -30.77
CA ALA A 191 -1.69 -25.87 -29.54
C ALA A 191 -0.67 -25.74 -28.38
N LYS A 192 0.64 -25.92 -28.66
CA LYS A 192 1.72 -25.68 -27.66
C LYS A 192 1.73 -24.22 -27.20
N MET A 193 1.60 -23.27 -28.11
CA MET A 193 1.52 -21.82 -27.80
C MET A 193 0.30 -21.48 -26.95
N LEU A 194 -0.86 -22.05 -27.26
CA LEU A 194 -2.09 -21.88 -26.47
C LEU A 194 -1.92 -22.48 -25.06
N GLY A 195 -1.36 -23.69 -24.97
CA GLY A 195 -1.04 -24.33 -23.67
C GLY A 195 -0.09 -23.49 -22.83
N LEU A 196 0.98 -22.97 -23.44
CA LEU A 196 1.95 -22.09 -22.75
C LEU A 196 1.30 -20.79 -22.29
N SER A 197 0.46 -20.18 -23.14
CA SER A 197 -0.29 -18.97 -22.81
C SER A 197 -1.27 -19.21 -21.65
N LEU A 198 -1.91 -20.39 -21.60
CA LEU A 198 -2.81 -20.76 -20.50
C LEU A 198 -2.05 -20.90 -19.18
N VAL A 199 -0.87 -21.54 -19.18
CA VAL A 199 0.01 -21.62 -18.00
C VAL A 199 0.44 -20.24 -17.55
N MET A 200 0.83 -19.36 -18.47
CA MET A 200 1.20 -17.97 -18.20
C MET A 200 0.05 -17.20 -17.54
N VAL A 201 -1.16 -17.29 -18.08
CA VAL A 201 -2.36 -16.63 -17.53
C VAL A 201 -2.67 -17.16 -16.13
N LEU A 202 -2.61 -18.49 -15.94
CA LEU A 202 -2.83 -19.09 -14.62
C LEU A 202 -1.81 -18.60 -13.60
N ALA A 203 -0.53 -18.56 -13.97
CA ALA A 203 0.53 -18.01 -13.12
C ALA A 203 0.28 -16.55 -12.78
N ALA A 204 -0.09 -15.72 -13.77
CA ALA A 204 -0.40 -14.29 -13.57
C ALA A 204 -1.60 -14.08 -12.63
N VAL A 205 -2.65 -14.90 -12.77
CA VAL A 205 -3.83 -14.86 -11.88
C VAL A 205 -3.45 -15.24 -10.45
N LEU A 206 -2.67 -16.32 -10.27
CA LEU A 206 -2.19 -16.75 -8.95
C LEU A 206 -1.29 -15.70 -8.30
N VAL A 207 -0.37 -15.10 -9.05
CA VAL A 207 0.46 -13.96 -8.58
C VAL A 207 -0.43 -12.80 -8.14
N GLY A 208 -1.44 -12.44 -8.95
CA GLY A 208 -2.39 -11.38 -8.64
C GLY A 208 -3.15 -11.65 -7.35
N LEU A 209 -3.66 -12.86 -7.18
CA LEU A 209 -4.39 -13.31 -5.99
C LEU A 209 -3.51 -13.29 -4.74
N LEU A 210 -2.31 -13.88 -4.81
CA LEU A 210 -1.39 -13.93 -3.68
C LEU A 210 -0.87 -12.54 -3.28
N ALA A 211 -0.54 -11.69 -4.26
CA ALA A 211 -0.09 -10.33 -4.01
C ALA A 211 -1.19 -9.48 -3.35
N SER A 212 -2.42 -9.56 -3.86
CA SER A 212 -3.57 -8.83 -3.29
C SER A 212 -3.93 -9.32 -1.89
N ARG A 213 -3.90 -10.65 -1.67
CA ARG A 213 -4.13 -11.24 -0.34
C ARG A 213 -3.06 -10.79 0.66
N THR A 214 -1.78 -10.88 0.29
CA THR A 214 -0.67 -10.45 1.14
C THR A 214 -0.77 -8.96 1.51
N ALA A 215 -1.11 -8.10 0.55
CA ALA A 215 -1.29 -6.67 0.81
C ALA A 215 -2.52 -6.39 1.68
N ALA A 216 -3.62 -7.13 1.51
CA ALA A 216 -4.82 -6.99 2.33
C ALA A 216 -4.58 -7.42 3.79
N GLU A 217 -3.93 -8.56 4.00
CA GLU A 217 -3.53 -9.06 5.32
C GLU A 217 -2.59 -8.07 6.04
N LEU A 218 -1.64 -7.49 5.30
CA LEU A 218 -0.77 -6.45 5.83
C LEU A 218 -1.57 -5.21 6.23
N GLY A 219 -2.46 -4.73 5.36
CA GLY A 219 -3.28 -3.56 5.66
C GLY A 219 -4.19 -3.77 6.88
N MET A 220 -4.76 -4.96 7.04
CA MET A 220 -5.52 -5.34 8.23
C MET A 220 -4.63 -5.31 9.49
N THR A 221 -3.43 -5.84 9.40
CA THR A 221 -2.48 -5.87 10.52
C THR A 221 -2.04 -4.47 10.93
N LEU A 222 -1.67 -3.63 9.96
CA LEU A 222 -1.27 -2.24 10.20
C LEU A 222 -2.41 -1.42 10.83
N ARG A 223 -3.66 -1.59 10.35
CA ARG A 223 -4.81 -0.90 10.97
C ARG A 223 -5.01 -1.33 12.41
N ARG A 224 -4.91 -2.64 12.69
CA ARG A 224 -5.03 -3.18 14.03
C ARG A 224 -3.94 -2.62 14.94
N GLU A 225 -2.67 -2.73 14.54
CA GLU A 225 -1.54 -2.27 15.34
C GLU A 225 -1.61 -0.76 15.58
N LEU A 226 -1.93 0.02 14.53
CA LEU A 226 -2.07 1.48 14.63
C LEU A 226 -3.23 1.86 15.55
N PHE A 227 -4.40 1.23 15.39
CA PHE A 227 -5.56 1.53 16.23
C PHE A 227 -5.31 1.15 17.70
N THR A 228 -4.72 -0.02 17.97
CA THR A 228 -4.31 -0.43 19.31
C THR A 228 -3.35 0.57 19.93
N ARG A 229 -2.39 1.07 19.15
CA ARG A 229 -1.44 2.08 19.60
C ARG A 229 -2.14 3.42 19.92
N VAL A 230 -2.99 3.91 19.03
CA VAL A 230 -3.74 5.16 19.21
C VAL A 230 -4.65 5.12 20.44
N VAL A 231 -5.33 3.97 20.68
CA VAL A 231 -6.17 3.81 21.89
C VAL A 231 -5.33 3.82 23.18
N SER A 232 -4.04 3.46 23.11
CA SER A 232 -3.13 3.53 24.27
C SER A 232 -2.51 4.92 24.50
N PHE A 233 -2.76 5.90 23.62
CA PHE A 233 -2.23 7.24 23.74
C PHE A 233 -2.91 8.02 24.85
N GLY A 234 -2.12 8.84 25.55
CA GLY A 234 -2.61 9.84 26.49
C GLY A 234 -2.90 11.19 25.80
N ASN A 235 -3.19 12.20 26.60
CA ASN A 235 -3.47 13.54 26.08
C ASN A 235 -2.24 14.20 25.43
N GLU A 236 -1.05 13.83 25.85
CA GLU A 236 0.22 14.33 25.28
C GLU A 236 0.34 13.93 23.81
N GLU A 237 0.21 12.62 23.51
CA GLU A 237 0.32 12.11 22.15
C GLU A 237 -0.85 12.60 21.28
N MET A 238 -2.05 12.75 21.84
CA MET A 238 -3.21 13.29 21.13
C MET A 238 -3.06 14.77 20.79
N THR A 239 -2.23 15.51 21.50
CA THR A 239 -1.85 16.89 21.16
C THR A 239 -0.83 16.90 20.02
N LYS A 240 0.15 15.99 20.05
CA LYS A 240 1.16 15.82 19.00
C LYS A 240 0.54 15.39 17.68
N PHE A 241 -0.41 14.46 17.73
CA PHE A 241 -1.11 13.94 16.56
C PHE A 241 -2.55 14.48 16.50
N SER A 242 -2.86 15.34 15.52
CA SER A 242 -4.25 15.75 15.34
C SER A 242 -5.15 14.56 14.95
N THR A 243 -6.41 14.56 15.41
CA THR A 243 -7.39 13.52 15.09
C THR A 243 -7.54 13.32 13.56
N ALA A 244 -7.57 14.40 12.79
CA ALA A 244 -7.65 14.34 11.31
C ALA A 244 -6.42 13.62 10.71
N SER A 245 -5.22 13.85 11.26
CA SER A 245 -4.00 13.18 10.85
C SER A 245 -4.03 11.69 11.16
N LEU A 246 -4.49 11.29 12.35
CA LEU A 246 -4.62 9.88 12.73
C LEU A 246 -5.63 9.13 11.88
N ILE A 247 -6.76 9.75 11.54
CA ILE A 247 -7.74 9.20 10.59
C ILE A 247 -7.08 8.97 9.22
N THR A 248 -6.39 9.96 8.67
CA THR A 248 -5.72 9.84 7.38
C THR A 248 -4.65 8.74 7.38
N ARG A 249 -3.87 8.62 8.46
CA ARG A 249 -2.84 7.57 8.62
C ARG A 249 -3.46 6.17 8.71
N SER A 250 -4.61 6.03 9.38
CA SER A 250 -5.31 4.74 9.52
C SER A 250 -6.08 4.30 8.27
N THR A 251 -6.38 5.21 7.36
CA THR A 251 -7.15 4.96 6.13
C THR A 251 -6.29 5.12 4.88
N ASN A 252 -6.08 6.34 4.42
CA ASN A 252 -5.42 6.64 3.14
C ASN A 252 -3.96 6.22 3.08
N ASP A 253 -3.17 6.48 4.14
CA ASP A 253 -1.75 6.14 4.14
C ASP A 253 -1.55 4.62 4.09
N ILE A 254 -2.33 3.84 4.85
CA ILE A 254 -2.30 2.38 4.79
C ILE A 254 -2.75 1.87 3.41
N GLN A 255 -3.79 2.45 2.82
CA GLN A 255 -4.25 2.08 1.49
C GLN A 255 -3.17 2.34 0.43
N GLN A 256 -2.44 3.44 0.55
CA GLN A 256 -1.34 3.78 -0.35
C GLN A 256 -0.18 2.79 -0.23
N VAL A 257 0.18 2.38 0.98
CA VAL A 257 1.17 1.32 1.23
C VAL A 257 0.70 -0.01 0.63
N GLN A 258 -0.57 -0.40 0.84
CA GLN A 258 -1.13 -1.62 0.25
C GLN A 258 -1.03 -1.62 -1.28
N MET A 259 -1.42 -0.53 -1.93
CA MET A 259 -1.37 -0.41 -3.40
C MET A 259 0.05 -0.60 -3.93
N VAL A 260 1.03 0.06 -3.30
CA VAL A 260 2.43 -0.05 -3.73
C VAL A 260 2.99 -1.44 -3.48
N ILE A 261 2.59 -2.13 -2.42
CA ILE A 261 3.00 -3.53 -2.18
C ILE A 261 2.46 -4.46 -3.26
N VAL A 262 1.19 -4.32 -3.67
CA VAL A 262 0.66 -5.10 -4.80
C VAL A 262 1.48 -4.85 -6.07
N MET A 263 1.77 -3.58 -6.37
CA MET A 263 2.59 -3.22 -7.54
C MET A 263 4.02 -3.77 -7.44
N LEU A 264 4.63 -3.70 -6.25
CA LEU A 264 5.97 -4.22 -6.00
C LEU A 264 6.02 -5.72 -6.25
N LEU A 265 5.07 -6.48 -5.71
CA LEU A 265 5.02 -7.93 -5.86
C LEU A 265 4.67 -8.38 -7.28
N ARG A 266 3.92 -7.59 -8.07
CA ARG A 266 3.51 -7.95 -9.44
C ARG A 266 4.39 -7.37 -10.53
N MET A 267 4.83 -6.11 -10.38
CA MET A 267 5.51 -5.38 -11.48
C MET A 267 7.00 -5.20 -11.21
N VAL A 268 7.38 -4.79 -9.98
CA VAL A 268 8.80 -4.52 -9.66
C VAL A 268 9.63 -5.80 -9.66
N LEU A 269 9.07 -6.90 -9.19
CA LEU A 269 9.77 -8.19 -9.23
C LEU A 269 9.74 -8.81 -10.63
N TYR A 270 8.66 -8.62 -11.39
CA TYR A 270 8.51 -9.19 -12.73
C TYR A 270 9.41 -8.50 -13.77
N ALA A 271 9.47 -7.16 -13.76
CA ALA A 271 10.17 -6.39 -14.77
C ALA A 271 11.67 -6.75 -14.89
N PRO A 272 12.46 -6.86 -13.80
CA PRO A 272 13.85 -7.31 -13.91
C PRO A 272 14.00 -8.73 -14.46
N ILE A 273 13.10 -9.65 -14.06
CA ILE A 273 13.13 -11.04 -14.54
C ILE A 273 12.92 -11.07 -16.05
N LEU A 274 11.89 -10.35 -16.53
CA LEU A 274 11.58 -10.26 -17.96
C LEU A 274 12.69 -9.52 -18.73
N GLY A 275 13.18 -8.39 -18.23
CA GLY A 275 14.22 -7.59 -18.87
C GLY A 275 15.54 -8.34 -18.99
N ILE A 276 16.04 -8.92 -17.89
CA ILE A 276 17.29 -9.71 -17.88
C ILE A 276 17.11 -10.97 -18.73
N GLY A 277 15.99 -11.68 -18.57
CA GLY A 277 15.68 -12.84 -19.36
C GLY A 277 15.63 -12.56 -20.88
N GLY A 278 15.02 -11.43 -21.27
CA GLY A 278 15.00 -10.96 -22.66
C GLY A 278 16.39 -10.66 -23.20
N VAL A 279 17.21 -9.93 -22.45
CA VAL A 279 18.62 -9.64 -22.83
C VAL A 279 19.41 -10.94 -22.99
N LEU A 280 19.26 -11.90 -22.06
CA LEU A 280 19.94 -13.20 -22.13
C LEU A 280 19.49 -14.01 -23.38
N ARG A 281 18.21 -13.99 -23.71
CA ARG A 281 17.71 -14.64 -24.95
C ARG A 281 18.31 -14.02 -26.19
N VAL A 282 18.27 -12.69 -26.30
CA VAL A 282 18.83 -11.93 -27.43
C VAL A 282 20.35 -12.14 -27.55
N SER A 283 21.10 -12.17 -26.45
CA SER A 283 22.55 -12.38 -26.52
C SER A 283 22.93 -13.78 -27.01
N ARG A 284 22.01 -14.76 -26.91
CA ARG A 284 22.19 -16.10 -27.45
C ARG A 284 21.86 -16.19 -28.94
N THR A 285 21.01 -15.31 -29.45
CA THR A 285 20.79 -15.19 -30.90
C THR A 285 21.97 -14.44 -31.53
N ARG A 286 22.76 -15.11 -32.37
CA ARG A 286 23.98 -14.56 -33.00
C ARG A 286 23.68 -13.60 -34.15
N THR A 287 22.59 -12.83 -34.05
CA THR A 287 22.09 -11.92 -35.12
C THR A 287 22.94 -10.66 -35.33
N GLY A 288 23.89 -10.36 -34.43
CA GLY A 288 24.72 -9.14 -34.52
C GLY A 288 23.96 -7.83 -34.23
N MET A 289 22.65 -7.86 -33.93
CA MET A 289 21.78 -6.68 -33.75
C MET A 289 21.58 -6.27 -32.28
N ALA A 290 22.24 -6.90 -31.31
CA ALA A 290 22.09 -6.61 -29.88
C ALA A 290 22.33 -5.13 -29.52
N TRP A 291 23.15 -4.41 -30.27
CA TRP A 291 23.40 -2.98 -30.11
C TRP A 291 22.12 -2.13 -30.26
N ILE A 292 21.16 -2.55 -31.12
CA ILE A 292 19.86 -1.86 -31.31
C ILE A 292 19.09 -1.81 -30.00
N ILE A 293 19.11 -2.91 -29.23
CA ILE A 293 18.48 -2.96 -27.91
C ILE A 293 19.17 -1.99 -26.94
N GLY A 294 20.50 -1.93 -26.97
CA GLY A 294 21.25 -0.97 -26.16
C GLY A 294 20.84 0.47 -26.46
N VAL A 295 20.71 0.82 -27.73
CA VAL A 295 20.26 2.15 -28.17
C VAL A 295 18.80 2.39 -27.76
N ALA A 296 17.92 1.40 -27.96
CA ALA A 296 16.52 1.50 -27.57
C ALA A 296 16.34 1.73 -26.06
N VAL A 297 17.00 0.93 -25.23
CA VAL A 297 17.00 1.09 -23.76
C VAL A 297 17.57 2.42 -23.36
N GLY A 298 18.70 2.84 -23.97
CA GLY A 298 19.31 4.15 -23.72
C GLY A 298 18.37 5.31 -24.06
N ALA A 299 17.66 5.24 -25.21
CA ALA A 299 16.67 6.24 -25.62
C ALA A 299 15.48 6.30 -24.64
N VAL A 300 14.96 5.14 -24.19
CA VAL A 300 13.89 5.06 -23.21
C VAL A 300 14.31 5.65 -21.88
N LEU A 301 15.49 5.28 -21.36
CA LEU A 301 16.03 5.82 -20.10
C LEU A 301 16.23 7.34 -20.19
N LEU A 302 16.78 7.82 -21.29
CA LEU A 302 16.96 9.26 -21.53
C LEU A 302 15.60 9.98 -21.54
N LEU A 303 14.60 9.44 -22.25
CA LEU A 303 13.26 9.99 -22.29
C LEU A 303 12.66 10.08 -20.90
N VAL A 304 12.72 9.00 -20.11
CA VAL A 304 12.19 8.94 -18.75
C VAL A 304 12.89 9.97 -17.87
N VAL A 305 14.22 10.06 -17.90
CA VAL A 305 15.00 11.02 -17.11
C VAL A 305 14.60 12.46 -17.48
N VAL A 306 14.53 12.79 -18.76
CA VAL A 306 14.16 14.15 -19.24
C VAL A 306 12.74 14.51 -18.78
N LEU A 307 11.77 13.63 -18.98
CA LEU A 307 10.37 13.87 -18.57
C LEU A 307 10.27 14.01 -17.05
N MET A 308 10.99 13.18 -16.28
CA MET A 308 11.00 13.26 -14.82
C MET A 308 11.64 14.57 -14.33
N GLN A 309 12.74 15.02 -14.92
CA GLN A 309 13.36 16.30 -14.57
C GLN A 309 12.43 17.49 -14.85
N LEU A 310 11.64 17.45 -15.92
CA LEU A 310 10.68 18.49 -16.26
C LEU A 310 9.42 18.45 -15.38
N ALA A 311 8.91 17.26 -15.06
CA ALA A 311 7.66 17.08 -14.33
C ALA A 311 7.83 17.20 -12.80
N MET A 312 8.94 16.69 -12.21
CA MET A 312 9.11 16.61 -10.76
C MET A 312 9.06 17.99 -10.05
N PRO A 313 9.70 19.07 -10.55
CA PRO A 313 9.56 20.38 -9.92
C PRO A 313 8.12 20.89 -9.93
N ARG A 314 7.36 20.57 -10.99
CA ARG A 314 5.96 20.95 -11.13
C ARG A 314 5.05 20.18 -10.19
N PHE A 315 5.31 18.89 -9.97
CA PHE A 315 4.59 18.10 -8.96
C PHE A 315 4.83 18.61 -7.54
N LYS A 316 6.06 19.01 -7.19
CA LYS A 316 6.36 19.63 -5.89
C LYS A 316 5.60 20.96 -5.73
N ARG A 317 5.62 21.83 -6.76
CA ARG A 317 4.90 23.10 -6.75
C ARG A 317 3.38 22.92 -6.69
N MET A 318 2.86 21.87 -7.35
CA MET A 318 1.44 21.53 -7.31
C MET A 318 0.94 21.32 -5.89
N GLN A 319 1.71 20.66 -5.03
CA GLN A 319 1.34 20.45 -3.62
C GLN A 319 1.17 21.79 -2.89
N VAL A 320 2.12 22.70 -3.04
CA VAL A 320 2.04 24.06 -2.43
C VAL A 320 0.81 24.84 -2.92
N LEU A 321 0.48 24.71 -4.21
CA LEU A 321 -0.69 25.38 -4.78
C LEU A 321 -2.01 24.76 -4.31
N ILE A 322 -2.05 23.43 -4.11
CA ILE A 322 -3.20 22.74 -3.50
C ILE A 322 -3.39 23.19 -2.06
N ASP A 323 -2.32 23.29 -1.27
CA ASP A 323 -2.38 23.73 0.11
C ASP A 323 -2.89 25.18 0.20
N ARG A 324 -2.43 26.06 -0.72
CA ARG A 324 -2.93 27.44 -0.83
C ARG A 324 -4.42 27.49 -1.20
N LEU A 325 -4.86 26.67 -2.17
CA LEU A 325 -6.26 26.59 -2.56
C LEU A 325 -7.14 26.11 -1.39
N ASN A 326 -6.68 25.06 -0.68
CA ASN A 326 -7.38 24.53 0.48
C ASN A 326 -7.46 25.55 1.63
N LEU A 327 -6.40 26.37 1.84
CA LEU A 327 -6.41 27.44 2.83
C LEU A 327 -7.51 28.45 2.49
N VAL A 328 -7.54 28.97 1.26
CA VAL A 328 -8.54 29.93 0.80
C VAL A 328 -9.96 29.34 0.91
N ALA A 329 -10.16 28.10 0.46
CA ALA A 329 -11.45 27.42 0.57
C ALA A 329 -11.91 27.28 2.03
N ARG A 330 -11.01 26.91 2.95
CA ARG A 330 -11.32 26.78 4.37
C ARG A 330 -11.70 28.10 5.00
N GLU A 331 -10.96 29.17 4.71
CA GLU A 331 -11.28 30.52 5.18
C GLU A 331 -12.66 30.96 4.72
N ILE A 332 -12.98 30.77 3.43
CA ILE A 332 -14.30 31.09 2.86
C ILE A 332 -15.42 30.30 3.55
N LEU A 333 -15.25 28.96 3.68
CA LEU A 333 -16.28 28.11 4.27
C LEU A 333 -16.51 28.42 5.75
N THR A 334 -15.44 28.70 6.50
CA THR A 334 -15.53 29.03 7.93
C THR A 334 -16.09 30.44 8.12
N GLY A 335 -15.70 31.39 7.25
CA GLY A 335 -16.12 32.78 7.31
C GLY A 335 -17.39 33.14 6.53
N LEU A 336 -18.11 32.15 5.97
CA LEU A 336 -19.25 32.39 5.07
C LEU A 336 -20.30 33.39 5.63
N PRO A 337 -20.71 33.29 6.92
CA PRO A 337 -21.64 34.25 7.48
C PRO A 337 -21.09 35.72 7.47
N VAL A 338 -19.77 35.86 7.72
CA VAL A 338 -19.10 37.17 7.71
C VAL A 338 -19.02 37.70 6.29
N ILE A 339 -18.62 36.87 5.33
CA ILE A 339 -18.54 37.27 3.90
C ILE A 339 -19.89 37.78 3.41
N ARG A 340 -20.99 37.09 3.75
CA ARG A 340 -22.35 37.51 3.40
C ARG A 340 -22.78 38.79 4.12
N ALA A 341 -22.47 38.90 5.42
CA ALA A 341 -22.83 40.08 6.19
C ALA A 341 -22.15 41.37 5.66
N PHE A 342 -20.95 41.22 5.08
CA PHE A 342 -20.21 42.35 4.49
C PHE A 342 -20.32 42.44 2.96
N SER A 343 -21.15 41.60 2.30
CA SER A 343 -21.35 41.54 0.84
C SER A 343 -20.04 41.45 0.05
N ARG A 344 -19.12 40.57 0.52
CA ARG A 344 -17.78 40.40 -0.06
C ARG A 344 -17.64 39.16 -0.92
N GLU A 345 -18.75 38.54 -1.32
CA GLU A 345 -18.75 37.28 -2.10
C GLU A 345 -17.89 37.40 -3.36
N LYS A 346 -18.06 38.46 -4.13
CA LYS A 346 -17.31 38.70 -5.38
C LYS A 346 -15.80 38.81 -5.16
N HIS A 347 -15.41 39.38 -4.04
CA HIS A 347 -13.99 39.50 -3.67
C HIS A 347 -13.39 38.14 -3.38
N GLU A 348 -14.07 37.30 -2.59
CA GLU A 348 -13.60 35.96 -2.24
C GLU A 348 -13.67 35.00 -3.44
N GLU A 349 -14.66 35.10 -4.33
CA GLU A 349 -14.67 34.38 -5.61
C GLU A 349 -13.43 34.71 -6.44
N THR A 350 -13.08 35.98 -6.57
CA THR A 350 -11.89 36.42 -7.34
C THR A 350 -10.60 35.88 -6.70
N ARG A 351 -10.52 35.88 -5.37
CA ARG A 351 -9.38 35.36 -4.60
C ARG A 351 -9.22 33.83 -4.81
N PHE A 352 -10.34 33.09 -4.75
CA PHE A 352 -10.36 31.65 -5.02
C PHE A 352 -9.99 31.36 -6.47
N ASP A 353 -10.56 32.06 -7.43
CA ASP A 353 -10.30 31.89 -8.86
C ASP A 353 -8.83 32.12 -9.21
N GLY A 354 -8.20 33.15 -8.57
CA GLY A 354 -6.75 33.34 -8.69
C GLY A 354 -5.93 32.14 -8.25
N ALA A 355 -6.21 31.58 -7.07
CA ALA A 355 -5.53 30.40 -6.56
C ALA A 355 -5.79 29.15 -7.44
N ASN A 356 -7.03 28.99 -7.91
CA ASN A 356 -7.44 27.91 -8.80
C ASN A 356 -6.75 28.00 -10.17
N THR A 357 -6.65 29.20 -10.73
CA THR A 357 -5.96 29.43 -12.01
C THR A 357 -4.47 29.12 -11.92
N ASP A 358 -3.80 29.50 -10.83
CA ASP A 358 -2.40 29.19 -10.60
C ASP A 358 -2.18 27.67 -10.53
N LEU A 359 -3.05 26.96 -9.81
CA LEU A 359 -3.02 25.49 -9.74
C LEU A 359 -3.26 24.88 -11.12
N MET A 360 -4.29 25.30 -11.83
CA MET A 360 -4.65 24.81 -13.16
C MET A 360 -3.49 24.97 -14.14
N ARG A 361 -2.85 26.14 -14.21
CA ARG A 361 -1.71 26.37 -15.11
C ARG A 361 -0.54 25.44 -14.83
N ASN A 362 -0.21 25.25 -13.54
CA ASN A 362 0.87 24.35 -13.15
C ASN A 362 0.54 22.89 -13.45
N GLN A 363 -0.70 22.47 -13.19
CA GLN A 363 -1.18 21.11 -13.46
C GLN A 363 -1.24 20.84 -14.96
N LEU A 364 -1.71 21.79 -15.76
CA LEU A 364 -1.76 21.70 -17.22
C LEU A 364 -0.36 21.45 -17.82
N PHE A 365 0.65 22.20 -17.34
CA PHE A 365 2.03 21.98 -17.77
C PHE A 365 2.53 20.58 -17.41
N ALA A 366 2.35 20.15 -16.14
CA ALA A 366 2.76 18.83 -15.68
C ALA A 366 2.08 17.70 -16.50
N ASN A 367 0.77 17.85 -16.73
CA ASN A 367 0.00 16.88 -17.51
C ASN A 367 0.44 16.85 -18.99
N ARG A 368 0.72 17.99 -19.60
CA ARG A 368 1.25 18.04 -20.99
C ARG A 368 2.56 17.28 -21.12
N VAL A 369 3.50 17.50 -20.17
CA VAL A 369 4.77 16.77 -20.13
C VAL A 369 4.53 15.27 -19.98
N MET A 370 3.66 14.85 -19.06
CA MET A 370 3.37 13.42 -18.83
C MET A 370 2.63 12.78 -20.00
N THR A 371 1.72 13.52 -20.66
CA THR A 371 0.97 13.02 -21.83
C THR A 371 1.90 12.76 -23.02
N CYS A 372 3.01 13.50 -23.15
CA CYS A 372 4.01 13.24 -24.20
C CYS A 372 4.74 11.89 -24.02
N MET A 373 4.69 11.28 -22.81
CA MET A 373 5.43 10.04 -22.54
C MET A 373 5.01 8.90 -23.45
N MET A 374 3.70 8.60 -23.56
CA MET A 374 3.22 7.47 -24.39
C MET A 374 3.47 7.65 -25.89
N PRO A 375 3.17 8.81 -26.51
CA PRO A 375 3.50 9.03 -27.92
C PRO A 375 5.01 8.95 -28.20
N SER A 376 5.86 9.50 -27.32
CA SER A 376 7.31 9.44 -27.49
C SER A 376 7.84 8.00 -27.36
N MET A 377 7.27 7.21 -26.42
CA MET A 377 7.58 5.78 -26.29
C MET A 377 7.17 5.01 -27.56
N MET A 378 5.96 5.25 -28.08
CA MET A 378 5.51 4.63 -29.33
C MET A 378 6.41 5.01 -30.52
N LEU A 379 6.85 6.27 -30.56
CA LEU A 379 7.81 6.70 -31.59
C LEU A 379 9.12 5.92 -31.50
N ILE A 380 9.70 5.81 -30.28
CA ILE A 380 10.93 5.03 -30.06
C ILE A 380 10.70 3.57 -30.49
N MET A 381 9.61 2.94 -30.06
CA MET A 381 9.29 1.56 -30.40
C MET A 381 9.17 1.36 -31.91
N ASN A 382 8.48 2.25 -32.62
CA ASN A 382 8.31 2.16 -34.07
C ASN A 382 9.64 2.39 -34.81
N VAL A 383 10.43 3.38 -34.38
CA VAL A 383 11.76 3.64 -34.98
C VAL A 383 12.69 2.44 -34.78
N VAL A 384 12.68 1.86 -33.57
CA VAL A 384 13.45 0.64 -33.26
C VAL A 384 12.97 -0.53 -34.11
N THR A 385 11.66 -0.72 -34.26
CA THR A 385 11.10 -1.77 -35.14
C THR A 385 11.52 -1.59 -36.58
N VAL A 386 11.45 -0.37 -37.11
CA VAL A 386 11.92 -0.07 -38.49
C VAL A 386 13.41 -0.35 -38.62
N GLY A 387 14.21 0.02 -37.60
CA GLY A 387 15.64 -0.30 -37.55
C GLY A 387 15.92 -1.80 -37.55
N ILE A 388 15.19 -2.57 -36.76
CA ILE A 388 15.31 -4.05 -36.71
C ILE A 388 14.95 -4.65 -38.08
N VAL A 389 13.87 -4.19 -38.70
CA VAL A 389 13.44 -4.67 -40.02
C VAL A 389 14.47 -4.30 -41.10
N TRP A 390 15.02 -3.08 -41.06
CA TRP A 390 16.02 -2.62 -42.02
C TRP A 390 17.33 -3.44 -41.94
N PHE A 391 17.90 -3.56 -40.77
CA PHE A 391 19.14 -4.32 -40.56
C PHE A 391 18.90 -5.83 -40.60
N GLY A 392 17.72 -6.29 -40.16
CA GLY A 392 17.31 -7.69 -40.21
C GLY A 392 17.10 -8.17 -41.65
N ALA A 393 16.44 -7.37 -42.49
CA ALA A 393 16.27 -7.71 -43.92
C ALA A 393 17.60 -7.88 -44.64
N GLN A 394 18.59 -6.99 -44.38
CA GLN A 394 19.94 -7.16 -44.87
C GLN A 394 20.60 -8.46 -44.35
N GLY A 395 20.34 -8.80 -43.07
CA GLY A 395 20.83 -10.05 -42.50
C GLY A 395 20.20 -11.28 -43.16
N VAL A 396 18.93 -11.24 -43.45
CA VAL A 396 18.20 -12.32 -44.18
C VAL A 396 18.73 -12.47 -45.61
N ASP A 397 18.90 -11.35 -46.32
CA ASP A 397 19.42 -11.36 -47.70
C ASP A 397 20.87 -11.95 -47.76
N LEU A 398 21.68 -11.64 -46.75
CA LEU A 398 23.02 -12.21 -46.59
C LEU A 398 23.03 -13.64 -46.03
N GLY A 399 21.88 -14.21 -45.72
CA GLY A 399 21.77 -15.56 -45.15
C GLY A 399 22.30 -15.67 -43.72
N ARG A 400 22.38 -14.55 -42.93
CA ARG A 400 22.87 -14.53 -41.59
C ARG A 400 21.81 -14.76 -40.51
N MET A 401 20.54 -14.73 -40.86
CA MET A 401 19.40 -14.96 -40.01
C MET A 401 18.15 -15.33 -40.80
N GLN A 402 17.17 -15.92 -40.14
CA GLN A 402 15.86 -16.24 -40.74
C GLN A 402 14.83 -15.12 -40.45
N VAL A 403 13.72 -15.10 -41.18
CA VAL A 403 12.66 -14.09 -41.00
C VAL A 403 11.98 -14.22 -39.62
N GLY A 404 11.76 -15.45 -39.17
CA GLY A 404 11.19 -15.70 -37.84
C GLY A 404 12.09 -15.22 -36.73
N ASP A 405 13.41 -15.36 -36.85
CA ASP A 405 14.38 -14.81 -35.87
C ASP A 405 14.25 -13.30 -35.76
N MET A 406 14.05 -12.59 -36.90
CA MET A 406 13.80 -11.15 -36.92
C MET A 406 12.50 -10.81 -36.16
N MET A 407 11.44 -11.58 -36.33
CA MET A 407 10.16 -11.39 -35.62
C MET A 407 10.28 -11.66 -34.11
N ALA A 408 11.00 -12.71 -33.75
CA ALA A 408 11.31 -12.99 -32.35
C ALA A 408 12.14 -11.86 -31.72
N PHE A 409 13.12 -11.33 -32.44
CA PHE A 409 13.95 -10.21 -31.99
C PHE A 409 13.14 -8.94 -31.74
N ILE A 410 12.17 -8.60 -32.63
CA ILE A 410 11.22 -7.51 -32.43
C ILE A 410 10.44 -7.73 -31.14
N SER A 411 9.91 -8.94 -30.93
CA SER A 411 9.11 -9.29 -29.76
C SER A 411 9.91 -9.17 -28.45
N TYR A 412 11.14 -9.69 -28.43
CA TYR A 412 12.04 -9.56 -27.27
C TYR A 412 12.38 -8.10 -26.98
N THR A 413 12.66 -7.31 -28.02
CA THR A 413 12.96 -5.88 -27.87
C THR A 413 11.79 -5.13 -27.24
N MET A 414 10.56 -5.42 -27.69
CA MET A 414 9.33 -4.86 -27.11
C MET A 414 9.16 -5.25 -25.65
N GLN A 415 9.39 -6.52 -25.29
CA GLN A 415 9.30 -6.99 -23.90
C GLN A 415 10.34 -6.31 -23.00
N ILE A 416 11.58 -6.15 -23.48
CA ILE A 416 12.65 -5.45 -22.76
C ILE A 416 12.25 -3.98 -22.52
N ILE A 417 11.82 -3.26 -23.56
CA ILE A 417 11.39 -1.85 -23.45
C ILE A 417 10.24 -1.72 -22.45
N MET A 418 9.23 -2.62 -22.53
CA MET A 418 8.10 -2.61 -21.60
C MET A 418 8.53 -2.88 -20.15
N SER A 419 9.54 -3.73 -19.91
CA SER A 419 10.06 -3.98 -18.58
C SER A 419 10.68 -2.71 -17.96
N PHE A 420 11.43 -1.93 -18.74
CA PHE A 420 11.98 -0.64 -18.29
C PHE A 420 10.88 0.40 -18.04
N LEU A 421 9.83 0.42 -18.85
CA LEU A 421 8.68 1.30 -18.62
C LEU A 421 7.97 0.98 -17.31
N MET A 422 7.76 -0.31 -17.01
CA MET A 422 7.18 -0.73 -15.72
C MET A 422 8.00 -0.24 -14.53
N LEU A 423 9.33 -0.34 -14.60
CA LEU A 423 10.22 0.16 -13.54
C LEU A 423 10.14 1.69 -13.40
N ALA A 424 10.05 2.41 -14.54
CA ALA A 424 9.92 3.87 -14.53
C ALA A 424 8.62 4.34 -13.87
N MET A 425 7.48 3.69 -14.16
CA MET A 425 6.19 4.03 -13.55
C MET A 425 6.20 3.91 -12.03
N ILE A 426 6.84 2.89 -11.50
CA ILE A 426 6.91 2.65 -10.06
C ILE A 426 7.77 3.68 -9.34
N SER A 427 8.83 4.17 -9.99
CA SER A 427 9.70 5.21 -9.43
C SER A 427 8.96 6.48 -9.03
N ILE A 428 7.78 6.75 -9.63
CA ILE A 428 6.92 7.89 -9.29
C ILE A 428 6.07 7.60 -8.04
N MET A 429 5.62 6.37 -7.85
CA MET A 429 4.68 6.00 -6.77
C MET A 429 5.40 5.62 -5.47
N LEU A 430 6.59 5.06 -5.58
CA LEU A 430 7.37 4.55 -4.44
C LEU A 430 7.71 5.62 -3.38
N PRO A 431 8.11 6.88 -3.73
CA PRO A 431 8.36 7.93 -2.76
C PRO A 431 7.13 8.31 -1.93
N ARG A 432 5.94 8.34 -2.56
CA ARG A 432 4.67 8.66 -1.86
C ARG A 432 4.34 7.60 -0.81
N ALA A 433 4.44 6.33 -1.18
CA ALA A 433 4.24 5.24 -0.24
C ALA A 433 5.31 5.21 0.86
N GLY A 434 6.54 5.65 0.55
CA GLY A 434 7.60 5.84 1.54
C GLY A 434 7.20 6.83 2.62
N VAL A 435 6.71 8.01 2.23
CA VAL A 435 6.21 9.03 3.18
C VAL A 435 5.02 8.50 3.99
N ALA A 436 4.06 7.82 3.34
CA ALA A 436 2.93 7.22 4.04
C ALA A 436 3.39 6.17 5.09
N ALA A 437 4.35 5.31 4.71
CA ALA A 437 4.93 4.32 5.63
C ALA A 437 5.67 4.97 6.80
N ASP A 438 6.42 6.05 6.57
CA ASP A 438 7.14 6.78 7.62
C ASP A 438 6.15 7.43 8.60
N ARG A 439 5.04 8.00 8.10
CA ARG A 439 3.96 8.56 8.94
C ARG A 439 3.23 7.50 9.77
N ILE A 440 2.99 6.32 9.22
CA ILE A 440 2.43 5.17 9.95
C ILE A 440 3.41 4.74 11.04
N ASN A 441 4.70 4.59 10.69
CA ASN A 441 5.72 4.15 11.61
C ASN A 441 5.95 5.15 12.75
N GLU A 442 5.83 6.46 12.49
CA GLU A 442 5.90 7.48 13.54
C GLU A 442 4.87 7.22 14.64
N VAL A 443 3.62 6.88 14.29
CA VAL A 443 2.58 6.52 15.26
C VAL A 443 2.91 5.20 15.96
N LEU A 444 3.32 4.18 15.23
CA LEU A 444 3.62 2.85 15.79
C LEU A 444 4.83 2.87 16.74
N SER A 445 5.82 3.72 16.46
CA SER A 445 7.03 3.87 17.27
C SER A 445 6.88 4.84 18.44
N THR A 446 5.84 5.69 18.44
CA THR A 446 5.56 6.60 19.56
C THR A 446 5.10 5.78 20.77
N GLU A 447 5.86 5.84 21.84
CA GLU A 447 5.52 5.16 23.07
C GLU A 447 4.64 6.10 23.93
N PRO A 448 3.50 5.61 24.50
CA PRO A 448 2.70 6.41 25.41
C PRO A 448 3.53 6.89 26.59
N ALA A 449 3.42 8.18 26.95
CA ALA A 449 4.11 8.76 28.08
C ALA A 449 3.60 8.15 29.42
N ILE A 450 2.29 7.89 29.46
CA ILE A 450 1.64 7.30 30.64
C ILE A 450 1.51 5.79 30.45
N ARG A 451 2.13 5.02 31.37
CA ARG A 451 2.10 3.54 31.37
C ARG A 451 2.02 3.01 32.77
N ASP A 452 1.49 1.82 32.92
CA ASP A 452 1.53 1.09 34.16
C ASP A 452 2.98 0.70 34.50
N LYS A 453 3.33 0.78 35.78
CA LYS A 453 4.59 0.25 36.25
C LYS A 453 4.58 -1.27 36.19
N ALA A 454 5.76 -1.89 36.09
CA ALA A 454 5.89 -3.34 36.10
C ALA A 454 5.33 -4.02 37.37
N LYS A 455 5.32 -3.27 38.50
CA LYS A 455 4.71 -3.68 39.74
C LYS A 455 3.75 -2.59 40.18
N VAL A 456 2.47 -2.92 40.18
CA VAL A 456 1.37 -2.05 40.63
C VAL A 456 0.98 -2.41 42.07
N LYS A 457 0.35 -1.46 42.79
CA LYS A 457 -0.09 -1.60 44.17
C LYS A 457 -1.62 -1.64 44.27
N ASP A 458 -2.29 -2.30 43.37
CA ASP A 458 -3.76 -2.35 43.27
C ASP A 458 -4.41 -2.95 44.51
N ASP A 459 -3.72 -3.89 45.18
CA ASP A 459 -4.15 -4.58 46.40
C ASP A 459 -3.62 -3.94 47.72
N ALA A 460 -2.99 -2.76 47.62
CA ALA A 460 -2.41 -2.10 48.82
C ALA A 460 -3.49 -1.64 49.83
N VAL A 461 -4.72 -1.46 49.39
CA VAL A 461 -5.85 -1.03 50.20
C VAL A 461 -6.96 -2.09 50.07
N GLN A 462 -7.42 -2.64 51.25
CA GLN A 462 -8.49 -3.66 51.26
C GLN A 462 -9.83 -3.06 50.86
N GLU A 463 -10.15 -1.85 51.31
CA GLU A 463 -11.38 -1.15 50.97
C GLU A 463 -11.08 0.31 50.65
N TRP A 464 -11.28 0.65 49.37
CA TRP A 464 -11.07 2.00 48.83
C TRP A 464 -12.19 2.94 49.32
N LYS A 465 -11.82 4.02 50.00
CA LYS A 465 -12.74 5.04 50.50
C LYS A 465 -12.86 6.22 49.57
N GLY A 466 -11.79 6.51 48.81
CA GLY A 466 -11.73 7.58 47.81
C GLY A 466 -11.23 8.91 48.36
N GLU A 467 -10.36 8.92 49.41
CA GLU A 467 -9.67 10.13 49.80
C GLU A 467 -8.64 10.52 48.73
N VAL A 468 -8.73 11.72 48.19
CA VAL A 468 -7.76 12.26 47.23
C VAL A 468 -6.91 13.33 47.91
N ARG A 469 -5.58 13.15 47.85
CA ARG A 469 -4.65 14.11 48.44
C ARG A 469 -3.62 14.57 47.45
N PHE A 470 -3.46 15.89 47.34
CA PHE A 470 -2.38 16.56 46.63
C PHE A 470 -1.29 16.96 47.63
N GLU A 471 -0.05 16.56 47.39
CA GLU A 471 1.09 16.83 48.24
C GLU A 471 2.16 17.57 47.43
N ASP A 472 2.21 18.90 47.60
CA ASP A 472 3.16 19.82 46.98
C ASP A 472 3.27 19.65 45.45
N VAL A 473 2.12 19.61 44.77
CA VAL A 473 2.03 19.26 43.36
C VAL A 473 2.30 20.49 42.49
N SER A 474 3.29 20.37 41.59
CA SER A 474 3.49 21.31 40.47
C SER A 474 3.39 20.58 39.14
N PHE A 475 2.89 21.27 38.12
CA PHE A 475 2.69 20.69 36.81
C PHE A 475 2.99 21.68 35.71
N ARG A 476 3.73 21.18 34.67
CA ARG A 476 4.04 21.85 33.44
C ARG A 476 3.66 20.97 32.26
N TYR A 477 3.02 21.51 31.21
CA TYR A 477 2.80 20.79 29.98
C TYR A 477 4.13 20.55 29.25
N PRO A 478 4.28 19.44 28.50
CA PRO A 478 5.55 19.04 27.88
C PRO A 478 6.25 20.12 27.06
N ASP A 479 5.47 20.95 26.32
CA ASP A 479 6.00 21.99 25.44
C ASP A 479 5.87 23.42 26.02
N ALA A 480 5.63 23.54 27.34
CA ALA A 480 5.47 24.84 28.01
C ALA A 480 6.75 25.29 28.72
N ASP A 481 7.01 26.59 28.70
CA ASP A 481 8.17 27.20 29.35
C ASP A 481 7.94 27.45 30.85
N ALA A 482 6.69 27.49 31.32
CA ALA A 482 6.34 27.79 32.70
C ALA A 482 5.37 26.74 33.31
N ASP A 483 5.38 26.63 34.63
CA ASP A 483 4.44 25.78 35.33
C ASP A 483 3.03 26.37 35.29
N VAL A 484 2.04 25.50 35.05
CA VAL A 484 0.62 25.87 35.03
C VAL A 484 0.00 25.71 36.41
N LEU A 485 0.58 24.84 37.24
CA LEU A 485 0.22 24.65 38.66
C LEU A 485 1.51 24.63 39.49
N GLU A 486 1.48 25.35 40.58
CA GLU A 486 2.64 25.49 41.47
C GLU A 486 2.25 25.22 42.93
N HIS A 487 2.94 24.26 43.57
CA HIS A 487 2.86 23.96 44.98
C HIS A 487 1.43 23.72 45.54
N ILE A 488 0.61 22.99 44.81
CA ILE A 488 -0.78 22.69 45.15
C ILE A 488 -0.83 21.62 46.26
N SER A 489 -1.42 21.93 47.40
CA SER A 489 -1.61 20.98 48.51
C SER A 489 -3.02 21.11 49.08
N PHE A 490 -3.79 20.01 49.06
CA PHE A 490 -5.10 19.90 49.69
C PHE A 490 -5.53 18.43 49.81
N THR A 491 -6.61 18.19 50.57
CA THR A 491 -7.21 16.85 50.71
C THR A 491 -8.71 16.94 50.48
N ALA A 492 -9.20 16.15 49.49
CA ALA A 492 -10.63 15.92 49.25
C ALA A 492 -11.04 14.63 49.96
N ARG A 493 -12.03 14.69 50.84
CA ARG A 493 -12.41 13.58 51.75
C ARG A 493 -13.66 12.85 51.25
N PRO A 494 -13.79 11.55 51.53
CA PRO A 494 -15.01 10.80 51.29
C PRO A 494 -16.25 11.43 51.91
N GLY A 495 -17.35 11.42 51.16
CA GLY A 495 -18.62 12.01 51.60
C GLY A 495 -18.67 13.55 51.60
N GLN A 496 -17.63 14.23 51.12
CA GLN A 496 -17.56 15.67 51.01
C GLN A 496 -17.44 16.17 49.57
N THR A 497 -17.91 17.39 49.35
CA THR A 497 -17.74 18.12 48.10
C THR A 497 -16.57 19.09 48.23
N THR A 498 -15.54 18.87 47.43
CA THR A 498 -14.43 19.83 47.27
C THR A 498 -14.64 20.57 45.95
N ALA A 499 -14.88 21.86 46.02
CA ALA A 499 -15.07 22.72 44.85
C ALA A 499 -13.78 23.45 44.49
N ILE A 500 -13.53 23.63 43.19
CA ILE A 500 -12.38 24.37 42.68
C ILE A 500 -12.90 25.53 41.87
N ILE A 501 -12.52 26.77 42.25
CA ILE A 501 -12.93 28.01 41.55
C ILE A 501 -11.69 28.87 41.30
N GLY A 502 -11.80 29.77 40.32
CA GLY A 502 -10.74 30.72 39.97
C GLY A 502 -11.00 31.36 38.61
N SER A 503 -10.20 32.32 38.19
CA SER A 503 -10.28 32.98 36.89
C SER A 503 -10.09 32.02 35.73
N THR A 504 -10.48 32.44 34.53
CA THR A 504 -10.21 31.68 33.30
C THR A 504 -8.69 31.57 33.13
N GLY A 505 -8.20 30.37 32.83
CA GLY A 505 -6.76 30.12 32.70
C GLY A 505 -6.01 29.82 34.00
N SER A 506 -6.66 29.83 35.20
CA SER A 506 -6.02 29.57 36.47
C SER A 506 -5.58 28.10 36.72
N GLY A 507 -5.77 27.19 35.77
CA GLY A 507 -5.33 25.79 35.89
C GLY A 507 -6.37 24.80 36.44
N LYS A 508 -7.66 25.17 36.62
CA LYS A 508 -8.71 24.32 37.18
C LYS A 508 -8.90 22.96 36.51
N SER A 509 -9.12 22.95 35.21
CA SER A 509 -9.27 21.71 34.44
C SER A 509 -7.97 20.91 34.36
N THR A 510 -6.81 21.59 34.37
CA THR A 510 -5.51 20.95 34.44
C THR A 510 -5.37 20.17 35.78
N LEU A 511 -5.71 20.81 36.91
CA LEU A 511 -5.67 20.17 38.20
C LEU A 511 -6.58 18.94 38.29
N LEU A 512 -7.81 19.03 37.73
CA LEU A 512 -8.74 17.91 37.70
C LEU A 512 -8.22 16.76 36.86
N ASN A 513 -7.56 17.05 35.71
CA ASN A 513 -7.03 16.06 34.75
C ASN A 513 -5.79 15.30 35.29
N LEU A 514 -5.13 15.78 36.35
CA LEU A 514 -4.04 15.05 36.99
C LEU A 514 -4.55 13.87 37.84
N ILE A 515 -5.78 13.92 38.36
CA ILE A 515 -6.34 12.85 39.20
C ILE A 515 -6.51 11.55 38.44
N PRO A 516 -7.15 11.51 37.21
CA PRO A 516 -7.22 10.32 36.40
C PRO A 516 -5.91 9.97 35.73
N ARG A 517 -4.83 10.68 36.03
CA ARG A 517 -3.50 10.49 35.48
C ARG A 517 -3.50 10.63 33.94
N PHE A 518 -4.22 11.66 33.43
CA PHE A 518 -4.12 12.02 31.97
C PHE A 518 -2.76 12.69 31.69
N PHE A 519 -2.09 13.18 32.72
CA PHE A 519 -0.72 13.64 32.75
C PHE A 519 -0.10 13.23 34.10
N ASP A 520 1.21 12.98 34.12
CA ASP A 520 1.95 12.82 35.36
C ASP A 520 2.39 14.18 35.92
N VAL A 521 2.42 14.36 37.23
CA VAL A 521 2.87 15.59 37.88
C VAL A 521 4.36 15.83 37.64
N SER A 522 4.77 17.09 37.47
CA SER A 522 6.18 17.46 37.32
C SER A 522 6.93 17.40 38.64
N TYR A 523 6.27 17.75 39.75
CA TYR A 523 6.79 17.68 41.11
C TYR A 523 5.68 17.31 42.08
N GLY A 524 6.05 16.71 43.24
CA GLY A 524 5.10 16.25 44.22
C GLY A 524 4.41 14.93 43.86
N ARG A 525 3.26 14.67 44.47
CA ARG A 525 2.46 13.45 44.25
C ARG A 525 0.97 13.65 44.51
N ILE A 526 0.18 12.83 43.86
CA ILE A 526 -1.25 12.71 44.12
C ILE A 526 -1.51 11.30 44.65
N THR A 527 -2.21 11.18 45.76
CA THR A 527 -2.53 9.88 46.36
C THR A 527 -4.03 9.67 46.45
N ILE A 528 -4.47 8.41 46.27
CA ILE A 528 -5.82 7.95 46.58
C ILE A 528 -5.69 6.97 47.75
N ASP A 529 -6.35 7.26 48.86
CA ASP A 529 -6.27 6.49 50.11
C ASP A 529 -4.82 6.19 50.53
N GLY A 530 -3.90 7.16 50.33
CA GLY A 530 -2.48 7.07 50.67
C GLY A 530 -1.59 6.39 49.59
N VAL A 531 -2.14 5.83 48.53
CA VAL A 531 -1.38 5.21 47.43
C VAL A 531 -1.20 6.22 46.28
N ASP A 532 0.05 6.41 45.85
CA ASP A 532 0.35 7.29 44.69
C ASP A 532 -0.35 6.77 43.42
N VAL A 533 -1.03 7.65 42.69
CA VAL A 533 -1.75 7.30 41.44
C VAL A 533 -0.82 6.69 40.39
N ARG A 534 0.50 6.98 40.44
CA ARG A 534 1.52 6.39 39.56
C ARG A 534 1.88 4.95 39.92
N ASP A 535 1.53 4.50 41.13
CA ASP A 535 1.75 3.13 41.61
C ASP A 535 0.52 2.23 41.41
N LEU A 536 -0.61 2.78 40.98
CA LEU A 536 -1.82 2.04 40.59
C LEU A 536 -1.77 1.68 39.10
N SER A 537 -2.44 0.57 38.72
CA SER A 537 -2.76 0.36 37.33
C SER A 537 -3.77 1.40 36.86
N LEU A 538 -3.66 1.84 35.58
CA LEU A 538 -4.62 2.78 35.02
C LEU A 538 -6.06 2.22 35.07
N HIS A 539 -6.21 0.90 34.92
CA HIS A 539 -7.51 0.24 35.03
C HIS A 539 -8.10 0.42 36.44
N LYS A 540 -7.34 0.08 37.47
CA LYS A 540 -7.78 0.22 38.85
C LYS A 540 -8.06 1.67 39.21
N LEU A 541 -7.17 2.59 38.85
CA LEU A 541 -7.35 4.03 39.04
C LEU A 541 -8.66 4.50 38.42
N HIS A 542 -8.87 4.18 37.16
CA HIS A 542 -10.07 4.61 36.45
C HIS A 542 -11.34 3.95 37.00
N ASP A 543 -11.28 2.72 37.51
CA ASP A 543 -12.44 2.08 38.13
C ASP A 543 -12.94 2.83 39.39
N LEU A 544 -12.05 3.46 40.12
CA LEU A 544 -12.39 4.29 41.29
C LEU A 544 -13.03 5.63 40.88
N LEU A 545 -12.88 6.07 39.64
CA LEU A 545 -13.24 7.40 39.16
C LEU A 545 -14.48 7.40 38.27
N GLY A 546 -15.36 8.39 38.48
CA GLY A 546 -16.40 8.80 37.55
C GLY A 546 -16.08 10.19 36.99
N TYR A 547 -15.64 10.28 35.75
CA TYR A 547 -15.21 11.52 35.13
C TYR A 547 -16.27 12.10 34.18
N VAL A 548 -16.61 13.36 34.41
CA VAL A 548 -17.53 14.12 33.53
C VAL A 548 -16.81 15.32 32.95
N PRO A 549 -16.48 15.33 31.69
CA PRO A 549 -15.75 16.42 31.04
C PRO A 549 -16.62 17.66 30.88
N GLN A 550 -15.98 18.81 30.69
CA GLN A 550 -16.65 20.11 30.43
C GLN A 550 -17.63 20.05 29.25
N LYS A 551 -17.23 19.38 28.16
CA LYS A 551 -18.14 19.11 27.03
C LYS A 551 -18.57 17.66 27.06
N GLY A 552 -19.85 17.42 27.27
CA GLY A 552 -20.39 16.05 27.25
C GLY A 552 -20.17 15.38 25.92
N VAL A 553 -19.53 14.21 25.91
CA VAL A 553 -19.27 13.39 24.72
C VAL A 553 -20.17 12.17 24.77
N LEU A 554 -20.97 11.98 23.71
CA LEU A 554 -21.78 10.78 23.53
C LEU A 554 -21.33 10.00 22.30
N PHE A 555 -21.41 8.67 22.41
CA PHE A 555 -21.07 7.76 21.33
C PHE A 555 -22.31 7.40 20.51
N SER A 556 -22.10 7.08 19.24
CA SER A 556 -23.16 6.57 18.37
C SER A 556 -23.72 5.25 18.94
N GLY A 557 -25.02 5.10 18.92
CA GLY A 557 -25.73 3.96 19.50
C GLY A 557 -27.08 4.40 20.04
N ASP A 558 -27.46 3.94 21.20
CA ASP A 558 -28.67 4.35 21.92
C ASP A 558 -28.34 4.96 23.30
N ILE A 559 -29.34 5.42 24.00
CA ILE A 559 -29.16 5.98 25.35
C ILE A 559 -28.66 4.91 26.32
N THR A 560 -29.19 3.68 26.23
CA THR A 560 -28.76 2.54 27.08
C THR A 560 -27.26 2.26 26.95
N SER A 561 -26.76 2.12 25.73
CA SER A 561 -25.34 1.84 25.46
C SER A 561 -24.43 2.98 25.96
N ASN A 562 -24.90 4.22 25.86
CA ASN A 562 -24.20 5.37 26.41
C ASN A 562 -24.16 5.37 27.95
N LEU A 563 -25.25 5.05 28.62
CA LEU A 563 -25.30 5.01 30.09
C LEU A 563 -24.56 3.79 30.67
N LYS A 564 -24.59 2.66 29.99
CA LYS A 564 -23.86 1.44 30.36
C LYS A 564 -22.42 1.39 29.87
N PHE A 565 -21.89 2.48 29.31
CA PHE A 565 -20.54 2.54 28.77
C PHE A 565 -19.43 2.21 29.79
N GLY A 566 -19.72 2.35 31.09
CA GLY A 566 -18.79 2.02 32.17
C GLY A 566 -18.50 0.53 32.38
N GLY A 567 -19.27 -0.37 31.74
CA GLY A 567 -19.06 -1.82 31.76
C GLY A 567 -20.34 -2.63 31.75
N ASP A 568 -20.22 -3.92 31.40
CA ASP A 568 -21.34 -4.87 31.25
C ASP A 568 -22.00 -5.22 32.61
N ALA A 569 -21.33 -4.94 33.72
CA ALA A 569 -21.84 -5.17 35.06
C ALA A 569 -22.96 -4.16 35.48
N ILE A 570 -23.15 -3.08 34.72
CA ILE A 570 -24.14 -2.06 35.02
C ILE A 570 -25.55 -2.62 34.73
N THR A 571 -26.35 -2.84 35.77
CA THR A 571 -27.70 -3.32 35.68
C THR A 571 -28.64 -2.24 35.14
N ASP A 572 -29.80 -2.65 34.60
CA ASP A 572 -30.83 -1.72 34.14
C ASP A 572 -31.36 -0.85 35.29
N GLU A 573 -31.43 -1.41 36.49
CA GLU A 573 -31.82 -0.68 37.68
C GLU A 573 -30.84 0.41 38.06
N ALA A 574 -29.53 0.11 38.08
CA ALA A 574 -28.47 1.08 38.30
C ALA A 574 -28.47 2.19 37.23
N MET A 575 -28.67 1.83 35.99
CA MET A 575 -28.77 2.76 34.87
C MET A 575 -29.95 3.73 35.03
N ARG A 576 -31.18 3.20 35.35
CA ARG A 576 -32.35 4.04 35.57
C ARG A 576 -32.22 4.92 36.82
N ARG A 577 -31.67 4.40 37.90
CA ARG A 577 -31.34 5.19 39.10
C ARG A 577 -30.40 6.34 38.74
N ALA A 578 -29.33 6.07 37.98
CA ALA A 578 -28.37 7.08 37.54
C ALA A 578 -29.03 8.16 36.66
N ALA A 579 -29.92 7.77 35.75
CA ALA A 579 -30.67 8.71 34.91
C ALA A 579 -31.61 9.61 35.74
N ARG A 580 -32.23 9.07 36.81
CA ARG A 580 -33.06 9.82 37.74
C ARG A 580 -32.24 10.83 38.52
N ILE A 581 -31.12 10.40 39.11
CA ILE A 581 -30.21 11.28 39.86
C ILE A 581 -29.71 12.42 38.96
N ALA A 582 -29.33 12.09 37.70
CA ALA A 582 -28.86 13.06 36.73
C ALA A 582 -29.95 13.95 36.13
N GLN A 583 -31.19 13.86 36.60
CA GLN A 583 -32.36 14.60 36.07
C GLN A 583 -32.56 14.35 34.55
N ALA A 584 -32.24 13.14 34.09
CA ALA A 584 -32.32 12.74 32.68
C ALA A 584 -33.57 11.93 32.35
N GLU A 585 -34.19 11.28 33.33
CA GLU A 585 -35.30 10.34 33.13
C GLU A 585 -36.49 10.95 32.39
N GLU A 586 -36.92 12.17 32.77
CA GLU A 586 -38.06 12.85 32.14
C GLU A 586 -37.90 13.03 30.62
N PHE A 587 -36.76 13.53 30.17
CA PHE A 587 -36.56 13.72 28.74
C PHE A 587 -36.28 12.40 28.01
N ILE A 588 -35.75 11.36 28.68
CA ILE A 588 -35.56 10.03 28.09
C ILE A 588 -36.92 9.38 27.85
N GLU A 589 -37.78 9.39 28.85
CA GLU A 589 -39.14 8.81 28.76
C GLU A 589 -40.05 9.60 27.79
N GLY A 590 -39.82 10.89 27.63
CA GLY A 590 -40.47 11.73 26.63
C GLY A 590 -40.06 11.44 25.18
N LYS A 591 -39.07 10.60 24.93
CA LYS A 591 -38.71 10.16 23.57
C LYS A 591 -39.53 8.93 23.17
N PRO A 592 -39.84 8.78 21.85
CA PRO A 592 -40.69 7.67 21.34
C PRO A 592 -40.18 6.28 21.75
N GLU A 593 -38.86 6.06 21.78
CA GLU A 593 -38.24 4.77 22.08
C GLU A 593 -37.59 4.76 23.48
N GLY A 594 -37.80 5.80 24.31
CA GLY A 594 -37.27 5.88 25.66
C GLY A 594 -35.75 5.67 25.69
N TYR A 595 -35.26 4.72 26.48
CA TYR A 595 -33.85 4.39 26.61
C TYR A 595 -33.23 3.76 25.37
N ALA A 596 -34.04 3.20 24.43
CA ALA A 596 -33.58 2.68 23.15
C ALA A 596 -33.43 3.79 22.07
N SER A 597 -33.78 5.04 22.41
CA SER A 597 -33.68 6.15 21.45
C SER A 597 -32.27 6.34 20.92
N PRO A 598 -32.12 6.50 19.58
CA PRO A 598 -30.81 6.57 18.95
C PRO A 598 -30.07 7.85 19.32
N ILE A 599 -28.77 7.74 19.54
CA ILE A 599 -27.80 8.82 19.69
C ILE A 599 -26.92 8.89 18.43
N ALA A 600 -27.00 10.00 17.73
CA ALA A 600 -26.14 10.25 16.57
C ALA A 600 -24.68 10.52 17.01
N GLN A 601 -23.75 10.47 16.05
CA GLN A 601 -22.34 10.72 16.29
C GLN A 601 -22.10 12.03 17.03
N GLY A 602 -21.40 11.96 18.16
CA GLY A 602 -21.14 13.11 19.03
C GLY A 602 -22.40 13.70 19.67
N GLY A 603 -23.54 12.97 19.65
CA GLY A 603 -24.80 13.43 20.24
C GLY A 603 -25.39 14.63 19.50
N SER A 604 -25.22 14.77 18.18
CA SER A 604 -25.72 15.94 17.43
C SER A 604 -27.25 16.08 17.44
N ASN A 605 -27.98 15.01 17.78
CA ASN A 605 -29.44 14.98 17.88
C ASN A 605 -30.02 15.21 19.29
N VAL A 606 -29.16 15.64 20.25
CA VAL A 606 -29.58 16.00 21.60
C VAL A 606 -29.01 17.38 21.99
N SER A 607 -29.74 18.12 22.84
CA SER A 607 -29.30 19.45 23.28
C SER A 607 -28.07 19.38 24.17
N GLY A 608 -27.34 20.52 24.33
CA GLY A 608 -26.15 20.59 25.18
C GLY A 608 -26.42 20.16 26.64
N GLY A 609 -27.52 20.62 27.23
CA GLY A 609 -27.92 20.21 28.57
C GLY A 609 -28.33 18.74 28.68
N GLN A 610 -28.96 18.16 27.63
CA GLN A 610 -29.27 16.73 27.58
C GLN A 610 -27.97 15.89 27.48
N LYS A 611 -27.00 16.31 26.63
CA LYS A 611 -25.69 15.66 26.57
C LYS A 611 -24.99 15.62 27.92
N GLN A 612 -25.03 16.75 28.61
CA GLN A 612 -24.38 16.87 29.92
C GLN A 612 -25.04 15.97 30.96
N ARG A 613 -26.39 15.97 31.03
CA ARG A 613 -27.13 15.07 31.91
C ARG A 613 -26.86 13.58 31.64
N LEU A 614 -26.81 13.17 30.37
CA LEU A 614 -26.44 11.80 29.98
C LEU A 614 -24.99 11.47 30.35
N SER A 615 -24.06 12.40 30.21
CA SER A 615 -22.66 12.20 30.63
C SER A 615 -22.51 12.07 32.14
N ILE A 616 -23.30 12.84 32.91
CA ILE A 616 -23.39 12.72 34.37
C ILE A 616 -24.00 11.37 34.76
N ALA A 617 -25.12 10.98 34.12
CA ALA A 617 -25.76 9.69 34.38
C ALA A 617 -24.82 8.51 34.09
N ARG A 618 -24.01 8.59 33.02
CA ARG A 618 -22.97 7.58 32.70
C ARG A 618 -21.98 7.42 33.85
N ALA A 619 -21.47 8.54 34.38
CA ALA A 619 -20.52 8.52 35.48
C ALA A 619 -21.14 7.93 36.75
N ILE A 620 -22.40 8.27 37.06
CA ILE A 620 -23.13 7.75 38.21
C ILE A 620 -23.45 6.26 38.07
N ALA A 621 -23.84 5.81 36.87
CA ALA A 621 -24.17 4.40 36.59
C ALA A 621 -23.01 3.44 36.88
N LYS A 622 -21.77 3.90 36.74
CA LYS A 622 -20.56 3.15 37.03
C LYS A 622 -20.38 2.87 38.53
N GLY A 623 -20.96 3.70 39.41
CA GLY A 623 -20.84 3.56 40.87
C GLY A 623 -19.43 3.80 41.43
N PRO A 624 -18.70 4.82 41.02
CA PRO A 624 -17.33 5.08 41.42
C PRO A 624 -17.25 5.57 42.88
N LYS A 625 -16.05 5.56 43.47
CA LYS A 625 -15.77 6.14 44.79
C LYS A 625 -15.49 7.66 44.74
N ILE A 626 -15.03 8.16 43.61
CA ILE A 626 -14.67 9.56 43.40
C ILE A 626 -15.34 10.06 42.14
N PHE A 627 -16.06 11.17 42.22
CA PHE A 627 -16.64 11.86 41.09
C PHE A 627 -15.85 13.11 40.74
N LEU A 628 -15.49 13.28 39.50
CA LEU A 628 -14.78 14.43 38.95
C LEU A 628 -15.68 15.15 37.95
N PHE A 629 -16.06 16.37 38.23
CA PHE A 629 -16.92 17.18 37.37
C PHE A 629 -16.14 18.42 36.90
N ASP A 630 -15.82 18.48 35.61
CA ASP A 630 -15.16 19.62 35.00
C ASP A 630 -16.21 20.57 34.42
N ASP A 631 -16.57 21.62 35.16
CA ASP A 631 -17.56 22.66 34.77
C ASP A 631 -18.86 22.09 34.17
N SER A 632 -19.25 20.90 34.68
CA SER A 632 -20.31 20.06 34.03
C SER A 632 -21.72 20.59 34.31
N PHE A 633 -21.89 21.58 35.16
CA PHE A 633 -23.18 22.17 35.57
C PHE A 633 -23.50 23.44 34.78
N SER A 634 -22.52 24.07 34.14
CA SER A 634 -22.69 25.37 33.46
C SER A 634 -23.66 25.34 32.27
N ALA A 635 -23.82 24.18 31.64
CA ALA A 635 -24.74 23.98 30.52
C ALA A 635 -26.20 23.70 30.95
N LEU A 636 -26.45 23.59 32.26
CA LEU A 636 -27.77 23.32 32.82
C LEU A 636 -28.50 24.63 33.19
N ASP A 637 -29.81 24.59 33.10
CA ASP A 637 -30.63 25.64 33.68
C ASP A 637 -30.58 25.59 35.23
N TYR A 638 -30.86 26.70 35.86
CA TYR A 638 -30.71 26.86 37.31
C TYR A 638 -31.55 25.86 38.11
N LYS A 639 -32.79 25.55 37.67
CA LYS A 639 -33.68 24.63 38.34
C LYS A 639 -33.13 23.19 38.29
N THR A 640 -32.72 22.76 37.14
CA THR A 640 -32.13 21.43 36.90
C THR A 640 -30.78 21.28 37.65
N ASP A 641 -29.91 22.29 37.63
CA ASP A 641 -28.65 22.30 38.40
C ASP A 641 -28.89 22.13 39.91
N ALA A 642 -29.81 22.90 40.47
CA ALA A 642 -30.14 22.81 41.90
C ALA A 642 -30.78 21.44 42.26
N ALA A 643 -31.63 20.88 41.44
CA ALA A 643 -32.23 19.56 41.64
C ALA A 643 -31.18 18.44 41.54
N LEU A 644 -30.30 18.51 40.54
CA LEU A 644 -29.21 17.55 40.36
C LEU A 644 -28.25 17.53 41.58
N ARG A 645 -27.78 18.69 42.03
CA ARG A 645 -26.88 18.78 43.22
C ARG A 645 -27.51 18.24 44.49
N ARG A 646 -28.79 18.52 44.71
CA ARG A 646 -29.53 17.93 45.84
C ARG A 646 -29.62 16.41 45.72
N ALA A 647 -29.88 15.88 44.52
CA ALA A 647 -29.92 14.45 44.30
C ALA A 647 -28.54 13.78 44.49
N LEU A 648 -27.45 14.41 44.00
CA LEU A 648 -26.08 13.92 44.20
C LEU A 648 -25.74 13.82 45.68
N SER A 649 -25.97 14.90 46.46
CA SER A 649 -25.70 14.93 47.91
C SER A 649 -26.56 13.95 48.72
N ALA A 650 -27.81 13.69 48.29
CA ALA A 650 -28.71 12.78 48.97
C ALA A 650 -28.41 11.30 48.67
N GLU A 651 -28.11 10.96 47.44
CA GLU A 651 -28.03 9.59 46.93
C GLU A 651 -26.61 9.02 46.92
N LEU A 652 -25.55 9.87 46.92
CA LEU A 652 -24.15 9.46 46.79
C LEU A 652 -23.30 9.88 48.01
N LYS A 653 -23.88 9.79 49.18
CA LYS A 653 -23.30 10.28 50.48
C LYS A 653 -21.92 9.72 50.87
N GLY A 654 -21.51 8.58 50.31
CA GLY A 654 -20.23 7.93 50.63
C GLY A 654 -19.09 8.26 49.66
N ALA A 655 -19.38 8.93 48.55
CA ALA A 655 -18.40 9.23 47.52
C ALA A 655 -17.73 10.59 47.72
N THR A 656 -16.52 10.75 47.19
CA THR A 656 -15.82 12.03 47.11
C THR A 656 -16.26 12.78 45.89
N HIS A 657 -16.66 14.03 46.03
CA HIS A 657 -17.07 14.87 44.89
C HIS A 657 -16.06 15.99 44.71
N ILE A 658 -15.41 16.06 43.53
CA ILE A 658 -14.51 17.15 43.15
C ILE A 658 -15.14 17.88 41.96
N ILE A 659 -15.47 19.14 42.19
CA ILE A 659 -16.26 19.94 41.23
C ILE A 659 -15.46 21.19 40.81
N VAL A 660 -15.06 21.28 39.58
CA VAL A 660 -14.63 22.55 38.99
C VAL A 660 -15.87 23.34 38.61
N ALA A 661 -15.96 24.56 39.07
CA ALA A 661 -17.08 25.45 38.78
C ALA A 661 -16.61 26.87 38.40
N GLN A 662 -17.40 27.50 37.56
CA GLN A 662 -17.26 28.92 37.23
C GLN A 662 -18.28 29.82 37.97
N ARG A 663 -19.34 29.18 38.48
CA ARG A 663 -20.41 29.91 39.20
C ARG A 663 -20.32 29.68 40.71
N ILE A 664 -20.33 30.79 41.44
CA ILE A 664 -20.36 30.72 42.95
C ILE A 664 -21.61 29.98 43.44
N SER A 665 -22.76 30.19 42.80
CA SER A 665 -24.02 29.51 43.15
C SER A 665 -23.93 28.00 43.11
N THR A 666 -23.02 27.43 42.34
CA THR A 666 -22.79 25.98 42.24
C THR A 666 -22.05 25.43 43.46
N ILE A 667 -21.25 26.24 44.14
CA ILE A 667 -20.30 25.81 45.17
C ILE A 667 -20.56 26.37 46.57
N LEU A 668 -21.64 27.15 46.74
CA LEU A 668 -21.98 27.79 48.03
C LEU A 668 -22.03 26.84 49.21
N HIS A 669 -22.46 25.61 49.00
CA HIS A 669 -22.65 24.58 50.03
C HIS A 669 -21.55 23.52 50.01
N ALA A 670 -20.44 23.74 49.32
CA ALA A 670 -19.32 22.84 49.34
C ALA A 670 -18.62 22.88 50.70
N GLU A 671 -18.28 21.71 51.25
CA GLU A 671 -17.57 21.57 52.52
C GLU A 671 -16.16 22.15 52.44
N GLN A 672 -15.58 22.16 51.25
CA GLN A 672 -14.29 22.77 50.96
C GLN A 672 -14.31 23.46 49.59
N ILE A 673 -13.84 24.69 49.53
CA ILE A 673 -13.63 25.45 48.31
C ILE A 673 -12.15 25.78 48.18
N ILE A 674 -11.56 25.47 47.05
CA ILE A 674 -10.17 25.79 46.72
C ILE A 674 -10.22 26.93 45.67
N VAL A 675 -9.62 28.04 46.00
CA VAL A 675 -9.53 29.21 45.13
C VAL A 675 -8.17 29.18 44.42
N LEU A 676 -8.18 29.02 43.11
CA LEU A 676 -6.97 29.06 42.30
C LEU A 676 -6.81 30.46 41.67
N ASN A 677 -5.61 30.99 41.78
CA ASN A 677 -5.19 32.20 41.11
C ASN A 677 -3.79 31.98 40.52
N GLU A 678 -3.64 32.19 39.20
CA GLU A 678 -2.35 32.07 38.48
C GLU A 678 -1.59 30.77 38.83
N GLY A 679 -2.28 29.62 38.83
CA GLY A 679 -1.68 28.31 39.08
C GLY A 679 -1.40 28.00 40.57
N ARG A 680 -1.70 28.89 41.49
CA ARG A 680 -1.47 28.74 42.94
C ARG A 680 -2.76 28.73 43.74
N VAL A 681 -2.73 28.14 44.91
CA VAL A 681 -3.87 28.20 45.83
C VAL A 681 -3.88 29.55 46.54
N ALA A 682 -4.87 30.38 46.25
CA ALA A 682 -5.08 31.67 46.91
C ALA A 682 -5.82 31.53 48.24
N GLY A 683 -6.62 30.50 48.43
CA GLY A 683 -7.34 30.23 49.69
C GLY A 683 -8.05 28.89 49.68
N ILE A 684 -8.21 28.29 50.85
CA ILE A 684 -8.97 27.05 51.10
C ILE A 684 -9.90 27.28 52.29
N GLY A 685 -11.18 26.96 52.11
CA GLY A 685 -12.14 27.06 53.23
C GLY A 685 -13.59 26.87 52.76
N THR A 686 -14.55 27.17 53.60
CA THR A 686 -15.97 27.28 53.26
C THR A 686 -16.25 28.65 52.64
N HIS A 687 -17.40 28.79 52.01
CA HIS A 687 -17.85 30.08 51.45
C HIS A 687 -17.73 31.20 52.48
N GLU A 688 -18.21 31.01 53.69
CA GLU A 688 -18.18 32.01 54.78
C GLU A 688 -16.73 32.37 55.17
N THR A 689 -15.86 31.37 55.27
CA THR A 689 -14.45 31.61 55.61
C THR A 689 -13.74 32.41 54.53
N LEU A 690 -13.92 32.01 53.26
CA LEU A 690 -13.26 32.66 52.11
C LEU A 690 -13.78 34.06 51.87
N MET A 691 -15.05 34.34 52.13
CA MET A 691 -15.60 35.70 52.09
C MET A 691 -14.96 36.64 53.11
N ARG A 692 -14.29 36.09 54.15
CA ARG A 692 -13.58 36.90 55.16
C ARG A 692 -12.08 36.97 54.90
N THR A 693 -11.51 35.92 54.32
CA THR A 693 -10.04 35.73 54.35
C THR A 693 -9.39 35.76 52.95
N CYS A 694 -10.14 35.63 51.86
CA CYS A 694 -9.58 35.49 50.52
C CYS A 694 -10.09 36.58 49.59
N GLU A 695 -9.25 37.58 49.26
CA GLU A 695 -9.58 38.68 48.36
C GLU A 695 -10.03 38.23 46.99
N THR A 696 -9.28 37.28 46.38
CA THR A 696 -9.63 36.71 45.06
C THR A 696 -11.04 36.09 45.05
N TYR A 697 -11.39 35.39 46.17
CA TYR A 697 -12.74 34.82 46.27
C TYR A 697 -13.82 35.88 46.37
N GLN A 698 -13.57 36.93 47.18
CA GLN A 698 -14.48 38.09 47.35
C GLN A 698 -14.73 38.77 46.01
N GLU A 699 -13.70 39.00 45.19
CA GLU A 699 -13.81 39.60 43.87
C GLU A 699 -14.70 38.72 42.96
N ILE A 700 -14.46 37.41 42.90
CA ILE A 700 -15.29 36.50 42.11
C ILE A 700 -16.74 36.52 42.60
N ALA A 701 -16.93 36.48 43.94
CA ALA A 701 -18.28 36.48 44.53
C ALA A 701 -19.05 37.77 44.24
N ARG A 702 -18.41 38.94 44.40
CA ARG A 702 -19.01 40.24 44.09
C ARG A 702 -19.34 40.44 42.62
N SER A 703 -18.60 39.81 41.73
CA SER A 703 -18.89 39.86 40.30
C SER A 703 -20.13 39.04 39.88
N GLN A 704 -20.56 38.07 40.72
CA GLN A 704 -21.60 37.10 40.34
C GLN A 704 -22.85 37.16 41.22
N LEU A 705 -22.73 37.60 42.49
CA LEU A 705 -23.84 37.65 43.44
C LEU A 705 -24.36 39.10 43.62
N SER A 706 -25.68 39.22 43.77
CA SER A 706 -26.30 40.50 44.07
C SER A 706 -26.02 40.96 45.50
N GLU A 707 -26.11 42.25 45.79
CA GLU A 707 -25.93 42.79 47.13
C GLU A 707 -26.86 42.17 48.20
N LYS A 708 -28.08 41.76 47.78
CA LYS A 708 -29.00 41.04 48.67
C LYS A 708 -28.53 39.63 49.04
N GLU A 709 -27.90 38.93 48.07
CA GLU A 709 -27.35 37.61 48.29
C GLU A 709 -26.05 37.66 49.11
N LEU A 710 -25.27 38.74 48.94
CA LEU A 710 -24.09 39.01 49.75
C LEU A 710 -24.43 39.51 51.18
N GLY A 711 -25.50 40.35 51.31
CA GLY A 711 -25.88 40.93 52.60
C GLY A 711 -26.80 40.07 53.47
N GLY A 712 -27.56 39.13 52.92
CA GLY A 712 -28.38 38.16 53.66
C GLY A 712 -27.61 37.10 54.42
N MET A 713 -26.27 37.05 54.23
CA MET A 713 -25.35 36.14 54.93
C MET A 713 -24.56 36.81 56.04
N GLN A 714 -24.80 38.07 56.31
CA GLN A 714 -24.19 38.85 57.44
C GLN A 714 -25.11 38.99 58.65
N ALA A 715 -26.32 38.39 58.63
CA ALA A 715 -27.25 38.41 59.75
C ALA A 715 -27.35 37.08 60.49
#